data_15d6819a70c0bf288807a9722d900eb9
#
_entry.id   15d6819a70c0bf288807a9722d900eb9
#
_cell.length_a   1.000
_cell.length_b   1.000
_cell.length_c   1.000
_cell.angle_alpha   90.00
_cell.angle_beta   90.00
_cell.angle_gamma   90.00
#
_symmetry.space_group_name_H-M   'P 1'
#
loop_
_entity.id
_entity.type
_entity.pdbx_description
1 polymer ?
#
loop_
_entity_poly.entity_id
_entity_poly.type
_entity_poly.pdbx_seq_one_letter_code
_entity_poly.pdbx_strand_id
1 'polypeptide(L)'
;MCLQRECHCAAACVAADDARFVRPALFYLFERLKNEYSRPDKLSPKKFIGLNYFLEDTAITRMWTKIVAVCFLGIFPLACIGQLHVLVDHVGYETHSTKQALILGTEQDRPQKFSLIDTDTGSVVITGNTIARGEVDAWGARAFWTADFSSWQKPGHYAIQVQSPAGEMSSCTFDIEDNLLERTTLSNVIFYFKGQRASGLIDQADRHLPLPPGQSGFVDAHGGWYDATGDYGIHLSHQNPTSYFNPQQVPLVVWSLLKSYRVLEARRDDDFSEYLRRMLDEGLFGADFLVRIKRRDGSFFESITAPGKDKLPQDRVIGNPNWRTQIKKSASDSTEHLQSAEGPYAYEASFRAGGGMAIAALALASTMPIDGDFPRATYLRAAKEAFHFLNVHNRELLNDGKENILDDYCALMAATELYRATKDEIYRSAADRRATSLMARLATTGAFHDYWRADDGSRPYFHPSDAGLPVVSLLEYAQIATPIAQKQVRAVIERSLRFEIAMTSEVNNPFGYARQLVRMGDGTIRSAFFFPHDTEAAPWWQGENARLASLAAAARMAAPLFDNDRSFQAQLENYASDQLHWILGRNPFDASMLMGSGHGNASYMFFRSYKYTSAPGAIINGITAAIGNEDGIAFNEGYAVTGKDEDWRWTEQWLPHAAWYLYAVSLPHP
;
A
#
# COMPACT_ATOMS: atom_id res chain seq x y z
N MET A 1 -27.59 -6.72 22.38
CA MET A 1 -27.27 -6.69 23.82
C MET A 1 -25.82 -7.09 23.98
N CYS A 2 -24.92 -6.17 23.66
CA CYS A 2 -23.50 -6.25 24.02
C CYS A 2 -22.87 -4.88 23.72
N LEU A 3 -23.10 -3.95 24.60
CA LEU A 3 -22.42 -2.68 24.74
C LEU A 3 -21.91 -2.67 26.18
N GLN A 4 -20.66 -2.34 26.35
CA GLN A 4 -19.91 -2.17 27.60
C GLN A 4 -18.85 -3.26 27.87
N ARG A 5 -17.66 -3.01 27.33
CA ARG A 5 -16.40 -3.16 28.06
C ARG A 5 -15.39 -2.17 27.46
N GLU A 6 -15.49 -0.95 27.93
CA GLU A 6 -14.40 0.03 27.77
C GLU A 6 -13.22 -0.41 28.64
N CYS A 7 -12.04 -0.44 28.05
CA CYS A 7 -10.79 -0.78 28.69
C CYS A 7 -10.45 0.20 29.81
N HIS A 8 -10.27 -0.30 31.03
CA HIS A 8 -9.66 0.39 32.15
C HIS A 8 -8.14 0.44 31.99
N CYS A 9 -7.66 1.44 31.28
CA CYS A 9 -6.26 1.90 31.36
C CYS A 9 -6.20 3.42 31.53
N ALA A 10 -6.98 3.94 32.48
CA ALA A 10 -6.97 5.36 32.85
C ALA A 10 -7.00 5.53 34.38
N ALA A 11 -6.12 4.86 35.09
CA ALA A 11 -6.03 4.97 36.52
C ALA A 11 -4.59 5.12 37.04
N ALA A 12 -3.81 6.04 36.44
CA ALA A 12 -2.54 6.48 37.04
C ALA A 12 -2.17 7.92 36.63
N CYS A 13 -3.13 8.86 36.62
CA CYS A 13 -2.85 10.30 36.55
C CYS A 13 -3.95 11.10 37.25
N VAL A 14 -4.20 10.85 38.52
CA VAL A 14 -5.02 11.70 39.39
C VAL A 14 -4.16 12.23 40.50
N ALA A 15 -3.40 13.27 40.20
CA ALA A 15 -2.86 14.22 41.18
C ALA A 15 -2.44 15.52 40.47
N ALA A 16 -3.38 16.30 39.93
CA ALA A 16 -3.24 17.73 39.62
C ALA A 16 -4.59 18.32 39.28
N ASP A 17 -5.44 18.50 40.27
CA ASP A 17 -6.81 18.99 40.09
C ASP A 17 -6.95 20.51 40.13
N ASP A 18 -5.93 21.27 39.65
CA ASP A 18 -5.97 22.73 39.57
C ASP A 18 -5.76 23.33 38.16
N ALA A 19 -5.64 22.49 37.15
CA ALA A 19 -5.40 22.98 35.78
C ALA A 19 -6.68 23.32 34.98
N ARG A 20 -7.87 23.08 35.52
CA ARG A 20 -9.15 23.25 34.80
C ARG A 20 -9.62 24.71 34.67
N PHE A 21 -9.06 25.63 35.43
CA PHE A 21 -9.45 27.04 35.35
C PHE A 21 -8.48 27.96 34.61
N VAL A 22 -7.29 27.51 34.29
CA VAL A 22 -6.26 28.35 33.63
C VAL A 22 -6.31 28.22 32.10
N ARG A 23 -6.66 27.09 31.56
CA ARG A 23 -6.73 26.89 30.09
C ARG A 23 -7.80 27.72 29.33
N PRO A 24 -9.01 27.90 29.84
CA PRO A 24 -10.01 28.73 29.12
C PRO A 24 -9.65 30.21 29.12
N ALA A 25 -9.04 30.72 30.18
CA ALA A 25 -8.71 32.15 30.27
C ALA A 25 -7.53 32.52 29.35
N LEU A 26 -6.52 31.66 29.22
CA LEU A 26 -5.39 31.86 28.32
C LEU A 26 -5.80 31.72 26.84
N PHE A 27 -6.67 30.80 26.52
CA PHE A 27 -7.20 30.64 25.17
C PHE A 27 -8.05 31.87 24.76
N TYR A 28 -8.88 32.39 25.67
CA TYR A 28 -9.70 33.57 25.39
C TYR A 28 -8.85 34.84 25.25
N LEU A 29 -7.76 34.96 26.03
CA LEU A 29 -6.85 36.07 25.89
C LEU A 29 -6.05 36.01 24.58
N PHE A 30 -5.64 34.82 24.16
CA PHE A 30 -4.90 34.60 22.91
C PHE A 30 -5.77 34.86 21.68
N GLU A 31 -7.01 34.43 21.67
CA GLU A 31 -7.98 34.69 20.58
C GLU A 31 -8.36 36.18 20.52
N ARG A 32 -8.46 36.86 21.67
CA ARG A 32 -8.74 38.29 21.71
C ARG A 32 -7.57 39.12 21.17
N LEU A 33 -6.34 38.78 21.50
CA LEU A 33 -5.13 39.40 20.96
C LEU A 33 -4.96 39.15 19.47
N LYS A 34 -5.26 37.94 18.99
CA LYS A 34 -5.22 37.61 17.58
C LYS A 34 -6.23 38.40 16.73
N ASN A 35 -7.42 38.61 17.25
CA ASN A 35 -8.47 39.42 16.59
C ASN A 35 -8.24 40.93 16.62
N GLU A 36 -7.55 41.46 17.63
CA GLU A 36 -7.19 42.89 17.69
C GLU A 36 -6.02 43.29 16.79
N TYR A 37 -5.13 42.32 16.45
CA TYR A 37 -3.90 42.58 15.66
C TYR A 37 -3.94 42.07 14.23
N SER A 38 -5.04 41.48 13.77
CA SER A 38 -5.17 40.91 12.41
C SER A 38 -5.67 41.87 11.32
N ARG A 39 -5.72 43.17 11.57
CA ARG A 39 -6.07 44.17 10.53
C ARG A 39 -4.94 45.18 10.30
N PRO A 40 -4.27 45.17 9.13
CA PRO A 40 -3.10 46.02 8.86
C PRO A 40 -3.39 47.53 8.72
N ASP A 41 -4.63 47.96 8.70
CA ASP A 41 -4.97 49.29 8.15
C ASP A 41 -5.22 50.43 9.16
N LYS A 42 -4.92 50.26 10.46
CA LYS A 42 -5.15 51.27 11.48
C LYS A 42 -4.05 51.45 12.50
N LEU A 43 -2.82 51.71 12.09
CA LEU A 43 -1.78 52.16 13.02
C LEU A 43 -1.07 53.41 12.45
N SER A 44 -1.43 54.57 12.97
CA SER A 44 -0.70 55.82 12.70
C SER A 44 0.55 55.90 13.57
N PRO A 45 1.65 56.56 13.11
CA PRO A 45 2.97 56.53 13.79
C PRO A 45 3.05 57.19 15.16
N LYS A 46 1.97 57.84 15.63
CA LYS A 46 1.99 58.63 16.90
C LYS A 46 1.71 57.87 18.19
N LYS A 47 1.44 56.57 18.13
CA LYS A 47 1.17 55.75 19.33
C LYS A 47 2.37 54.92 19.86
N PHE A 48 3.53 55.04 19.25
CA PHE A 48 4.72 54.28 19.64
C PHE A 48 5.54 54.94 20.78
N ILE A 49 5.25 56.20 21.17
CA ILE A 49 6.00 56.93 22.20
C ILE A 49 5.46 56.65 23.63
N GLY A 50 4.28 56.06 23.74
CA GLY A 50 3.65 55.82 25.07
C GLY A 50 3.99 54.50 25.74
N LEU A 51 4.67 53.57 25.07
CA LEU A 51 4.88 52.23 25.60
C LEU A 51 6.25 52.04 26.29
N ASN A 52 7.19 52.94 26.10
CA ASN A 52 8.52 52.89 26.72
C ASN A 52 8.62 53.47 28.12
N TYR A 53 7.55 54.08 28.67
CA TYR A 53 7.59 54.66 30.03
C TYR A 53 6.90 53.85 31.09
N PHE A 54 6.45 52.63 30.81
CA PHE A 54 5.75 51.78 31.79
C PHE A 54 6.54 50.51 32.20
N LEU A 55 7.81 50.38 31.79
CA LEU A 55 8.63 49.19 32.08
C LEU A 55 9.83 49.43 33.01
N GLU A 56 9.90 50.56 33.67
CA GLU A 56 10.88 50.78 34.74
C GLU A 56 10.16 50.86 36.07
N ASP A 57 10.54 49.93 36.95
CA ASP A 57 10.34 49.92 38.38
C ASP A 57 8.96 49.48 38.93
N THR A 58 8.75 48.15 39.01
CA THR A 58 7.91 47.58 40.07
C THR A 58 8.31 46.13 40.40
N ALA A 59 8.07 45.75 41.65
CA ALA A 59 8.30 44.39 42.19
C ALA A 59 7.69 43.24 41.33
N ILE A 60 6.77 43.56 40.45
CA ILE A 60 6.11 42.64 39.51
C ILE A 60 7.10 42.15 38.43
N THR A 61 7.98 43.02 37.91
CA THR A 61 8.99 42.64 36.92
C THR A 61 10.01 41.66 37.47
N ARG A 62 10.38 41.79 38.75
CA ARG A 62 11.28 40.84 39.41
C ARG A 62 10.62 39.50 39.73
N MET A 63 9.33 39.49 39.92
CA MET A 63 8.55 38.25 40.11
C MET A 63 8.35 37.50 38.79
N TRP A 64 8.07 38.21 37.69
CA TRP A 64 7.95 37.63 36.37
C TRP A 64 9.30 37.12 35.85
N THR A 65 10.40 37.80 36.05
CA THR A 65 11.73 37.32 35.67
C THR A 65 12.14 36.06 36.45
N LYS A 66 11.74 35.95 37.73
CA LYS A 66 11.96 34.72 38.50
C LYS A 66 11.03 33.58 38.11
N ILE A 67 9.78 33.86 37.76
CA ILE A 67 8.82 32.86 37.29
C ILE A 67 9.22 32.38 35.88
N VAL A 68 9.62 33.27 34.98
CA VAL A 68 10.13 32.91 33.67
C VAL A 68 11.45 32.18 33.75
N ALA A 69 12.38 32.57 34.65
CA ALA A 69 13.63 31.82 34.83
C ALA A 69 13.43 30.45 35.50
N VAL A 70 12.46 30.29 36.38
CA VAL A 70 12.10 28.99 36.97
C VAL A 70 11.35 28.11 35.93
N CYS A 71 10.53 28.72 35.07
CA CYS A 71 9.90 27.99 33.96
C CYS A 71 10.89 27.65 32.85
N PHE A 72 11.92 28.47 32.59
CA PHE A 72 12.97 28.14 31.59
C PHE A 72 14.05 27.19 32.12
N LEU A 73 14.26 27.10 33.45
CA LEU A 73 15.14 26.09 34.06
C LEU A 73 14.42 24.76 34.36
N GLY A 74 13.08 24.72 34.21
CA GLY A 74 12.28 23.51 34.35
C GLY A 74 11.82 22.90 33.02
N ILE A 75 12.06 23.57 31.89
CA ILE A 75 11.90 23.00 30.54
C ILE A 75 13.29 22.61 30.02
N PHE A 76 13.97 21.69 30.71
CA PHE A 76 14.64 20.67 29.93
C PHE A 76 13.53 19.99 29.13
N PRO A 77 13.68 19.80 27.79
CA PRO A 77 12.92 18.77 27.19
C PRO A 77 13.26 17.54 28.02
N LEU A 78 12.31 16.99 28.78
CA LEU A 78 12.32 15.58 28.99
C LEU A 78 12.46 15.05 27.56
N ALA A 79 13.70 14.73 27.18
CA ALA A 79 13.91 13.78 26.11
C ALA A 79 12.91 12.69 26.47
N CYS A 80 11.93 12.44 25.61
CA CYS A 80 11.14 11.23 25.68
C CYS A 80 12.20 10.13 25.75
N ILE A 81 12.52 9.70 26.97
CA ILE A 81 13.30 8.48 27.21
C ILE A 81 12.45 7.48 26.48
N GLY A 82 12.97 6.93 25.38
CA GLY A 82 12.20 6.11 24.49
C GLY A 82 11.55 5.01 25.31
N GLN A 83 10.23 5.07 25.39
CA GLN A 83 9.49 4.03 26.09
C GLN A 83 9.71 2.73 25.31
N LEU A 84 10.04 1.64 26.00
CA LEU A 84 10.16 0.34 25.39
C LEU A 84 8.80 -0.07 24.80
N HIS A 85 8.77 -0.49 23.54
CA HIS A 85 7.55 -0.95 22.88
C HIS A 85 7.71 -2.41 22.46
N VAL A 86 6.66 -3.20 22.62
CA VAL A 86 6.61 -4.60 22.15
C VAL A 86 5.68 -4.67 20.95
N LEU A 87 6.26 -4.81 19.77
CA LEU A 87 5.60 -4.73 18.46
C LEU A 87 5.22 -6.13 18.01
N VAL A 88 3.95 -6.34 17.78
CA VAL A 88 3.37 -7.61 17.30
C VAL A 88 2.45 -7.34 16.11
N ASP A 89 2.07 -8.38 15.40
CA ASP A 89 0.90 -8.30 14.53
C ASP A 89 -0.34 -8.13 15.41
N HIS A 90 -1.12 -7.09 15.19
CA HIS A 90 -2.26 -6.74 16.04
C HIS A 90 -3.45 -7.69 15.84
N VAL A 91 -3.53 -8.38 14.70
CA VAL A 91 -4.51 -9.44 14.45
C VAL A 91 -3.99 -10.73 15.06
N GLY A 92 -2.75 -11.10 14.74
CA GLY A 92 -2.10 -12.25 15.32
C GLY A 92 -1.28 -13.08 14.35
N TYR A 93 -1.18 -14.37 14.63
CA TYR A 93 -0.28 -15.27 13.93
C TYR A 93 -0.97 -16.61 13.62
N GLU A 94 -0.64 -17.16 12.47
CA GLU A 94 -1.05 -18.51 12.10
C GLU A 94 -0.42 -19.55 13.05
N THR A 95 -1.15 -20.59 13.38
CA THR A 95 -0.74 -21.63 14.33
C THR A 95 0.64 -22.23 14.01
N HIS A 96 0.89 -22.50 12.74
CA HIS A 96 2.10 -23.19 12.28
C HIS A 96 3.17 -22.28 11.67
N SER A 97 2.92 -20.98 11.59
CA SER A 97 3.87 -20.00 11.07
C SER A 97 5.03 -19.70 12.03
N THR A 98 6.06 -19.06 11.53
CA THR A 98 7.06 -18.37 12.36
C THR A 98 6.39 -17.19 13.09
N LYS A 99 6.60 -17.12 14.41
CA LYS A 99 5.99 -16.11 15.28
C LYS A 99 7.06 -15.34 16.04
N GLN A 100 7.19 -14.05 15.71
CA GLN A 100 8.16 -13.16 16.35
C GLN A 100 7.52 -11.83 16.72
N ALA A 101 7.75 -11.41 17.98
CA ALA A 101 7.58 -10.02 18.38
C ALA A 101 8.91 -9.26 18.21
N LEU A 102 8.81 -7.99 17.89
CA LEU A 102 9.94 -7.07 17.92
C LEU A 102 9.83 -6.18 19.14
N ILE A 103 10.95 -5.85 19.73
CA ILE A 103 11.04 -4.91 20.85
C ILE A 103 11.81 -3.71 20.35
N LEU A 104 11.18 -2.55 20.43
CA LEU A 104 11.76 -1.25 20.07
C LEU A 104 12.13 -0.50 21.36
N GLY A 105 13.34 0.00 21.44
CA GLY A 105 13.83 0.78 22.56
C GLY A 105 15.09 1.54 22.22
N THR A 106 15.90 1.75 23.23
CA THR A 106 17.25 2.32 23.11
C THR A 106 18.26 1.29 23.60
N GLU A 107 19.54 1.46 23.30
CA GLU A 107 20.60 0.53 23.77
C GLU A 107 20.65 0.37 25.30
N GLN A 108 20.11 1.34 26.05
CA GLN A 108 20.07 1.30 27.52
C GLN A 108 18.99 0.36 28.06
N ASP A 109 17.94 0.05 27.28
CA ASP A 109 16.79 -0.72 27.74
C ASP A 109 17.10 -2.21 27.96
N ARG A 110 18.00 -2.78 27.19
CA ARG A 110 18.57 -4.15 27.32
C ARG A 110 17.57 -5.21 27.79
N PRO A 111 16.45 -5.39 27.09
CA PRO A 111 15.52 -6.47 27.42
C PRO A 111 16.23 -7.83 27.32
N GLN A 112 16.04 -8.71 28.30
CA GLN A 112 16.75 -9.99 28.35
C GLN A 112 15.83 -11.18 28.16
N LYS A 113 14.62 -11.09 28.70
CA LYS A 113 13.65 -12.17 28.71
C LYS A 113 12.29 -11.69 28.24
N PHE A 114 11.57 -12.59 27.64
CA PHE A 114 10.15 -12.42 27.35
C PHE A 114 9.34 -13.60 27.89
N SER A 115 8.06 -13.36 28.08
CA SER A 115 7.06 -14.37 28.40
C SER A 115 5.89 -14.24 27.43
N LEU A 116 5.38 -15.36 26.95
CA LEU A 116 4.09 -15.43 26.27
C LEU A 116 3.03 -15.73 27.33
N ILE A 117 2.06 -14.83 27.45
CA ILE A 117 0.98 -14.90 28.42
C ILE A 117 -0.30 -15.31 27.71
N ASP A 118 -0.94 -16.35 28.17
CA ASP A 118 -2.33 -16.65 27.84
C ASP A 118 -3.23 -15.64 28.55
N THR A 119 -3.91 -14.78 27.81
CA THR A 119 -4.65 -13.65 28.39
C THR A 119 -5.97 -14.06 29.03
N ASP A 120 -6.51 -15.24 28.68
CA ASP A 120 -7.75 -15.76 29.26
C ASP A 120 -7.51 -16.30 30.68
N THR A 121 -6.33 -16.90 30.89
CA THR A 121 -5.98 -17.53 32.18
C THR A 121 -4.99 -16.71 32.99
N GLY A 122 -4.30 -15.75 32.39
CA GLY A 122 -3.20 -15.00 32.98
C GLY A 122 -1.92 -15.83 33.16
N SER A 123 -1.84 -17.01 32.57
CA SER A 123 -0.75 -17.96 32.76
C SER A 123 0.40 -17.70 31.78
N VAL A 124 1.64 -17.81 32.27
CA VAL A 124 2.82 -17.85 31.41
C VAL A 124 2.89 -19.23 30.73
N VAL A 125 2.87 -19.24 29.39
CA VAL A 125 2.88 -20.50 28.60
C VAL A 125 4.24 -20.77 27.96
N ILE A 126 5.01 -19.73 27.66
CA ILE A 126 6.41 -19.82 27.22
C ILE A 126 7.24 -18.72 27.90
N THR A 127 8.50 -19.01 28.15
CA THR A 127 9.52 -18.02 28.45
C THR A 127 10.71 -18.22 27.53
N GLY A 128 11.33 -17.12 27.10
CA GLY A 128 12.51 -17.17 26.22
C GLY A 128 13.44 -15.98 26.47
N ASN A 129 14.57 -16.00 25.78
CA ASN A 129 15.50 -14.90 25.77
C ASN A 129 15.24 -14.02 24.53
N THR A 130 15.36 -12.71 24.70
CA THR A 130 15.39 -11.81 23.56
C THR A 130 16.74 -11.87 22.87
N ILE A 131 16.75 -11.60 21.57
CA ILE A 131 17.97 -11.56 20.76
C ILE A 131 18.16 -10.13 20.27
N ALA A 132 19.26 -9.50 20.66
CA ALA A 132 19.60 -8.14 20.22
C ALA A 132 19.82 -8.14 18.70
N ARG A 133 19.21 -7.16 18.03
CA ARG A 133 19.36 -6.90 16.59
C ARG A 133 20.12 -5.59 16.33
N GLY A 134 20.25 -4.72 17.35
CA GLY A 134 20.90 -3.43 17.20
C GLY A 134 20.03 -2.40 16.48
N GLU A 135 20.67 -1.38 15.93
CA GLU A 135 20.03 -0.29 15.21
C GLU A 135 19.82 -0.63 13.72
N VAL A 136 18.80 -0.06 13.10
CA VAL A 136 18.65 -0.04 11.64
C VAL A 136 19.23 1.27 11.13
N ASP A 137 20.10 1.21 10.17
CA ASP A 137 20.76 2.40 9.62
C ASP A 137 19.73 3.39 9.07
N ALA A 138 19.95 4.68 9.30
CA ALA A 138 19.07 5.78 8.93
C ALA A 138 17.66 5.81 9.62
N TRP A 139 17.39 4.91 10.61
CA TRP A 139 16.13 4.92 11.37
C TRP A 139 16.26 5.59 12.74
N GLY A 140 17.28 6.39 12.94
CA GLY A 140 17.59 7.07 14.20
C GLY A 140 18.17 6.11 15.24
N ALA A 141 18.48 6.64 16.43
CA ALA A 141 19.08 5.88 17.52
C ALA A 141 18.05 4.97 18.23
N ARG A 142 17.49 4.01 17.47
CA ARG A 142 16.52 3.02 17.94
C ARG A 142 17.11 1.64 17.87
N ALA A 143 17.20 0.97 18.99
CA ALA A 143 17.66 -0.41 19.06
C ALA A 143 16.49 -1.38 19.05
N PHE A 144 16.72 -2.54 18.43
CA PHE A 144 15.71 -3.57 18.25
C PHE A 144 16.18 -4.90 18.85
N TRP A 145 15.22 -5.67 19.35
CA TRP A 145 15.39 -7.07 19.77
C TRP A 145 14.26 -7.89 19.21
N THR A 146 14.49 -9.21 19.09
CA THR A 146 13.44 -10.17 18.71
C THR A 146 13.12 -11.11 19.87
N ALA A 147 11.83 -11.45 19.99
CA ALA A 147 11.31 -12.49 20.86
C ALA A 147 10.62 -13.54 19.98
N ASP A 148 11.23 -14.73 19.88
CA ASP A 148 10.74 -15.84 19.05
C ASP A 148 9.91 -16.79 19.91
N PHE A 149 8.63 -16.96 19.55
CA PHE A 149 7.70 -17.88 20.20
C PHE A 149 7.07 -18.87 19.20
N SER A 150 7.75 -19.12 18.07
CA SER A 150 7.29 -20.01 16.99
C SER A 150 7.00 -21.43 17.45
N SER A 151 7.64 -21.88 18.54
CA SER A 151 7.40 -23.20 19.12
C SER A 151 6.01 -23.36 19.74
N TRP A 152 5.30 -22.26 20.02
CA TRP A 152 3.94 -22.31 20.54
C TRP A 152 2.93 -22.39 19.38
N GLN A 153 2.15 -23.46 19.39
CA GLN A 153 1.22 -23.77 18.30
C GLN A 153 -0.22 -24.01 18.80
N LYS A 154 -0.54 -23.50 19.99
CA LYS A 154 -1.87 -23.66 20.56
C LYS A 154 -2.74 -22.44 20.18
N PRO A 155 -3.92 -22.64 19.60
CA PRO A 155 -4.89 -21.57 19.41
C PRO A 155 -5.28 -20.89 20.73
N GLY A 156 -5.55 -19.61 20.70
CA GLY A 156 -5.97 -18.81 21.87
C GLY A 156 -5.55 -17.36 21.76
N HIS A 157 -5.76 -16.61 22.88
CA HIS A 157 -5.49 -15.19 22.99
C HIS A 157 -4.23 -14.94 23.83
N TYR A 158 -3.28 -14.18 23.30
CA TYR A 158 -1.96 -14.06 23.89
C TYR A 158 -1.45 -12.61 23.93
N ALA A 159 -0.49 -12.36 24.82
CA ALA A 159 0.32 -11.14 24.82
C ALA A 159 1.79 -11.51 25.10
N ILE A 160 2.72 -10.74 24.56
CA ILE A 160 4.14 -10.81 24.89
C ILE A 160 4.45 -9.82 25.99
N GLN A 161 5.04 -10.30 27.06
CA GLN A 161 5.54 -9.51 28.17
C GLN A 161 7.07 -9.54 28.19
N VAL A 162 7.69 -8.38 28.30
CA VAL A 162 9.15 -8.21 28.27
C VAL A 162 9.62 -7.54 29.53
N GLN A 163 10.69 -8.07 30.14
CA GLN A 163 11.34 -7.50 31.31
C GLN A 163 12.58 -6.69 30.89
N SER A 164 12.67 -5.46 31.35
CA SER A 164 13.82 -4.58 31.18
C SER A 164 14.24 -3.94 32.51
N PRO A 165 15.41 -3.34 32.57
CA PRO A 165 15.82 -2.55 33.77
C PRO A 165 14.86 -1.40 34.09
N ALA A 166 14.13 -0.87 33.12
CA ALA A 166 13.14 0.18 33.28
C ALA A 166 11.78 -0.30 33.81
N GLY A 167 11.57 -1.62 33.85
CA GLY A 167 10.32 -2.25 34.25
C GLY A 167 9.82 -3.28 33.26
N GLU A 168 8.56 -3.65 33.40
CA GLU A 168 7.87 -4.63 32.60
C GLU A 168 6.97 -3.93 31.56
N MET A 169 6.99 -4.44 30.32
CA MET A 169 6.20 -3.93 29.21
C MET A 169 5.50 -5.08 28.50
N SER A 170 4.24 -4.88 28.12
CA SER A 170 3.45 -5.87 27.39
C SER A 170 3.03 -5.34 26.01
N SER A 171 2.92 -6.25 25.05
CA SER A 171 2.24 -5.97 23.78
C SER A 171 0.72 -5.78 23.98
N CYS A 172 0.02 -5.39 22.91
CA CYS A 172 -1.41 -5.64 22.81
C CYS A 172 -1.69 -7.15 22.82
N THR A 173 -2.94 -7.53 23.07
CA THR A 173 -3.42 -8.91 22.88
C THR A 173 -3.55 -9.21 21.39
N PHE A 174 -3.12 -10.40 20.99
CA PHE A 174 -3.24 -10.94 19.64
C PHE A 174 -3.69 -12.39 19.69
N ASP A 175 -4.16 -12.90 18.56
CA ASP A 175 -4.64 -14.27 18.45
C ASP A 175 -3.59 -15.20 17.82
N ILE A 176 -3.65 -16.47 18.15
CA ILE A 176 -3.00 -17.55 17.39
C ILE A 176 -4.12 -18.48 16.97
N GLU A 177 -4.30 -18.67 15.65
CA GLU A 177 -5.36 -19.51 15.11
C GLU A 177 -5.02 -19.93 13.67
N ASP A 178 -5.70 -20.98 13.17
CA ASP A 178 -5.58 -21.41 11.79
C ASP A 178 -6.45 -20.53 10.86
N ASN A 179 -5.91 -20.13 9.73
CA ASN A 179 -6.54 -19.24 8.76
C ASN A 179 -7.01 -17.90 9.40
N LEU A 180 -6.22 -17.40 10.33
CA LEU A 180 -6.59 -16.24 11.14
C LEU A 180 -6.83 -14.99 10.30
N LEU A 181 -5.90 -14.67 9.40
CA LEU A 181 -5.97 -13.44 8.63
C LEU A 181 -7.17 -13.44 7.68
N GLU A 182 -7.45 -14.56 7.03
CA GLU A 182 -8.63 -14.70 6.17
C GLU A 182 -9.93 -14.53 6.96
N ARG A 183 -10.05 -15.22 8.08
CA ARG A 183 -11.27 -15.21 8.89
C ARG A 183 -11.56 -13.86 9.52
N THR A 184 -10.53 -13.12 9.89
CA THR A 184 -10.68 -11.85 10.62
C THR A 184 -10.69 -10.61 9.72
N THR A 185 -10.03 -10.65 8.54
CA THR A 185 -9.82 -9.42 7.75
C THR A 185 -10.56 -9.38 6.42
N LEU A 186 -10.78 -10.52 5.74
CA LEU A 186 -11.36 -10.53 4.39
C LEU A 186 -12.74 -9.88 4.32
N SER A 187 -13.59 -10.07 5.35
CA SER A 187 -14.92 -9.48 5.37
C SER A 187 -14.87 -7.95 5.25
N ASN A 188 -13.96 -7.31 5.99
CA ASN A 188 -13.80 -5.86 5.97
C ASN A 188 -13.17 -5.38 4.65
N VAL A 189 -12.19 -6.12 4.12
CA VAL A 189 -11.54 -5.77 2.84
C VAL A 189 -12.55 -5.84 1.68
N ILE A 190 -13.41 -6.86 1.63
CA ILE A 190 -14.47 -6.94 0.62
C ILE A 190 -15.48 -5.80 0.82
N PHE A 191 -15.80 -5.44 2.06
CA PHE A 191 -16.69 -4.32 2.37
C PHE A 191 -16.10 -2.98 1.91
N TYR A 192 -14.79 -2.79 2.03
CA TYR A 192 -14.11 -1.61 1.53
C TYR A 192 -14.36 -1.42 0.02
N PHE A 193 -14.17 -2.44 -0.80
CA PHE A 193 -14.45 -2.34 -2.23
C PHE A 193 -15.91 -1.95 -2.49
N LYS A 194 -16.85 -2.57 -1.79
CA LYS A 194 -18.26 -2.21 -1.91
C LYS A 194 -18.53 -0.75 -1.56
N GLY A 195 -17.83 -0.22 -0.55
CA GLY A 195 -17.91 1.20 -0.16
C GLY A 195 -17.31 2.16 -1.18
N GLN A 196 -16.39 1.70 -2.03
CA GLN A 196 -15.76 2.49 -3.08
C GLN A 196 -16.53 2.49 -4.42
N ARG A 197 -17.64 1.77 -4.54
CA ARG A 197 -18.45 1.77 -5.76
C ARG A 197 -18.87 3.18 -6.14
N ALA A 198 -18.67 3.57 -7.40
CA ALA A 198 -19.25 4.81 -7.93
C ALA A 198 -20.77 4.76 -7.77
N SER A 199 -21.37 5.83 -7.23
CA SER A 199 -22.78 5.83 -6.85
C SER A 199 -23.41 7.23 -6.94
N GLY A 200 -24.73 7.30 -6.81
CA GLY A 200 -25.50 8.55 -6.75
C GLY A 200 -25.38 9.38 -8.02
N LEU A 201 -25.15 10.68 -7.87
CA LEU A 201 -25.04 11.62 -9.00
C LEU A 201 -23.86 11.32 -9.92
N ILE A 202 -22.79 10.74 -9.40
CA ILE A 202 -21.62 10.35 -10.19
C ILE A 202 -21.96 9.17 -11.09
N ASP A 203 -22.56 8.11 -10.56
CA ASP A 203 -23.03 6.98 -11.34
C ASP A 203 -24.06 7.40 -12.41
N GLN A 204 -24.96 8.32 -12.09
CA GLN A 204 -25.92 8.88 -13.04
C GLN A 204 -25.24 9.63 -14.19
N ALA A 205 -24.21 10.42 -13.89
CA ALA A 205 -23.45 11.15 -14.91
C ALA A 205 -22.64 10.18 -15.80
N ASP A 206 -22.03 9.17 -15.20
CA ASP A 206 -21.23 8.16 -15.91
C ASP A 206 -22.03 7.32 -16.90
N ARG A 207 -23.37 7.24 -16.74
CA ARG A 207 -24.26 6.59 -17.73
C ARG A 207 -24.34 7.33 -19.06
N HIS A 208 -23.89 8.56 -19.13
CA HIS A 208 -23.97 9.39 -20.33
C HIS A 208 -22.77 10.33 -20.44
N LEU A 209 -21.58 9.78 -20.37
CA LEU A 209 -20.33 10.55 -20.50
C LEU A 209 -20.10 10.96 -21.97
N PRO A 210 -19.75 12.22 -22.25
CA PRO A 210 -19.35 12.62 -23.59
C PRO A 210 -18.07 11.90 -24.00
N LEU A 211 -18.00 11.50 -25.25
CA LEU A 211 -16.78 10.94 -25.82
C LEU A 211 -15.66 12.02 -25.86
N PRO A 212 -14.39 11.61 -25.93
CA PRO A 212 -13.26 12.54 -25.97
C PRO A 212 -13.36 13.60 -27.06
N PRO A 213 -12.68 14.74 -26.93
CA PRO A 213 -12.64 15.79 -27.95
C PRO A 213 -12.34 15.26 -29.34
N GLY A 214 -13.08 15.74 -30.35
CA GLY A 214 -12.98 15.29 -31.75
C GLY A 214 -13.81 14.03 -32.08
N GLN A 215 -14.45 13.41 -31.10
CA GLN A 215 -15.43 12.35 -31.27
C GLN A 215 -16.83 12.86 -30.91
N SER A 216 -17.86 12.32 -31.56
CA SER A 216 -19.26 12.70 -31.26
C SER A 216 -20.01 11.54 -30.65
N GLY A 217 -20.87 11.83 -29.68
CA GLY A 217 -21.67 10.82 -28.96
C GLY A 217 -21.33 10.70 -27.50
N PHE A 218 -21.82 9.62 -26.89
CA PHE A 218 -21.70 9.37 -25.45
C PHE A 218 -21.37 7.88 -25.25
N VAL A 219 -20.81 7.59 -24.06
CA VAL A 219 -20.56 6.23 -23.59
C VAL A 219 -21.22 6.06 -22.23
N ASP A 220 -21.77 4.88 -22.00
CA ASP A 220 -22.18 4.42 -20.69
C ASP A 220 -20.96 3.80 -19.99
N ALA A 221 -20.42 4.51 -19.00
CA ALA A 221 -19.26 4.10 -18.23
C ALA A 221 -19.59 4.00 -16.73
N HIS A 222 -20.87 3.74 -16.38
CA HIS A 222 -21.27 3.64 -14.98
C HIS A 222 -20.71 2.39 -14.31
N GLY A 223 -20.63 2.44 -12.97
CA GLY A 223 -20.06 1.38 -12.14
C GLY A 223 -18.57 1.61 -11.84
N GLY A 224 -17.87 0.55 -11.52
CA GLY A 224 -16.47 0.61 -11.07
C GLY A 224 -16.32 1.22 -9.68
N TRP A 225 -15.08 1.37 -9.24
CA TRP A 225 -14.71 1.91 -7.94
C TRP A 225 -13.89 3.18 -8.09
N TYR A 226 -14.03 4.09 -7.13
CA TYR A 226 -13.04 5.16 -6.97
C TYR A 226 -11.68 4.52 -6.69
N ASP A 227 -10.62 5.05 -7.28
CA ASP A 227 -9.26 4.50 -7.15
C ASP A 227 -8.69 4.65 -5.74
N ALA A 228 -9.12 5.70 -5.01
CA ALA A 228 -8.84 5.91 -3.60
C ALA A 228 -10.08 6.45 -2.88
N THR A 229 -10.14 6.32 -1.55
CA THR A 229 -11.25 6.85 -0.76
C THR A 229 -11.32 8.38 -0.92
N GLY A 230 -12.48 8.87 -1.36
CA GLY A 230 -12.70 10.30 -1.61
C GLY A 230 -12.13 10.83 -2.92
N ASP A 231 -11.46 10.03 -3.69
CA ASP A 231 -11.13 10.34 -5.07
C ASP A 231 -12.28 9.92 -6.00
N TYR A 232 -12.74 10.85 -6.82
CA TYR A 232 -13.82 10.58 -7.77
C TYR A 232 -13.29 10.04 -9.12
N GLY A 233 -11.99 9.74 -9.20
CA GLY A 233 -11.39 9.09 -10.35
C GLY A 233 -11.80 7.63 -10.45
N ILE A 234 -11.93 7.12 -11.67
CA ILE A 234 -12.05 5.69 -11.98
C ILE A 234 -11.00 5.39 -13.04
N HIS A 235 -9.98 4.64 -12.66
CA HIS A 235 -8.80 4.45 -13.49
C HIS A 235 -8.56 2.98 -13.81
N LEU A 236 -8.03 2.70 -15.00
CA LEU A 236 -7.40 1.41 -15.31
C LEU A 236 -5.97 1.39 -14.78
N SER A 237 -5.23 2.50 -14.97
CA SER A 237 -3.95 2.71 -14.32
C SER A 237 -3.86 4.12 -13.76
N HIS A 238 -2.91 4.35 -12.87
CA HIS A 238 -2.63 5.70 -12.38
C HIS A 238 -2.12 6.57 -13.53
N GLN A 239 -2.65 7.80 -13.65
CA GLN A 239 -2.25 8.74 -14.69
C GLN A 239 -0.83 9.26 -14.45
N ASN A 240 0.15 8.45 -14.76
CA ASN A 240 1.54 8.77 -14.65
C ASN A 240 2.20 8.70 -16.03
N PRO A 241 2.81 9.77 -16.52
CA PRO A 241 3.43 9.81 -17.84
C PRO A 241 4.73 9.00 -17.92
N THR A 242 5.18 8.39 -16.82
CA THR A 242 6.39 7.58 -16.86
C THR A 242 6.16 6.24 -17.54
N SER A 243 7.22 5.73 -18.16
CA SER A 243 7.17 4.42 -18.78
C SER A 243 7.15 3.25 -17.78
N TYR A 244 7.39 3.51 -16.49
CA TYR A 244 7.75 2.47 -15.49
C TYR A 244 6.82 2.41 -14.29
N PHE A 245 5.84 3.30 -14.20
CA PHE A 245 4.87 3.31 -13.12
C PHE A 245 3.44 3.34 -13.68
N ASN A 246 2.84 2.19 -13.79
CA ASN A 246 1.46 1.99 -14.24
C ASN A 246 0.82 0.91 -13.35
N PRO A 247 0.32 1.26 -12.16
CA PRO A 247 -0.34 0.33 -11.26
C PRO A 247 -1.69 -0.13 -11.83
N GLN A 248 -2.01 -1.41 -11.66
CA GLN A 248 -3.12 -2.06 -12.34
C GLN A 248 -4.47 -1.94 -11.60
N GLN A 249 -4.76 -0.87 -11.00
CA GLN A 249 -5.90 -0.47 -10.15
C GLN A 249 -7.21 -1.29 -10.30
N VAL A 250 -8.22 -0.75 -10.99
CA VAL A 250 -9.54 -1.41 -11.12
C VAL A 250 -9.46 -2.81 -11.73
N PRO A 251 -8.71 -3.05 -12.81
CA PRO A 251 -8.53 -4.40 -13.32
C PRO A 251 -7.88 -5.38 -12.34
N LEU A 252 -6.93 -4.89 -11.52
CA LEU A 252 -6.31 -5.69 -10.46
C LEU A 252 -7.34 -6.10 -9.41
N VAL A 253 -8.23 -5.20 -8.99
CA VAL A 253 -9.30 -5.50 -8.02
C VAL A 253 -10.19 -6.63 -8.55
N VAL A 254 -10.64 -6.54 -9.81
CA VAL A 254 -11.46 -7.59 -10.44
C VAL A 254 -10.72 -8.92 -10.45
N TRP A 255 -9.48 -8.92 -10.93
CA TRP A 255 -8.67 -10.13 -11.02
C TRP A 255 -8.41 -10.74 -9.64
N SER A 256 -8.01 -9.93 -8.66
CA SER A 256 -7.71 -10.39 -7.29
C SER A 256 -8.93 -10.99 -6.60
N LEU A 257 -10.10 -10.36 -6.70
CA LEU A 257 -11.37 -10.87 -6.15
C LEU A 257 -11.73 -12.23 -6.76
N LEU A 258 -11.69 -12.35 -8.09
CA LEU A 258 -12.06 -13.58 -8.78
C LEU A 258 -11.02 -14.69 -8.62
N LYS A 259 -9.73 -14.36 -8.48
CA LYS A 259 -8.68 -15.35 -8.16
C LYS A 259 -8.79 -15.82 -6.72
N SER A 260 -9.02 -14.92 -5.77
CA SER A 260 -9.25 -15.28 -4.36
C SER A 260 -10.50 -16.15 -4.22
N TYR A 261 -11.58 -15.82 -4.96
CA TYR A 261 -12.75 -16.70 -5.05
C TYR A 261 -12.34 -18.13 -5.45
N ARG A 262 -11.54 -18.30 -6.52
CA ARG A 262 -11.10 -19.64 -6.98
C ARG A 262 -10.23 -20.36 -5.97
N VAL A 263 -9.34 -19.65 -5.30
CA VAL A 263 -8.45 -20.23 -4.28
C VAL A 263 -9.26 -20.73 -3.08
N LEU A 264 -10.16 -19.91 -2.55
CA LEU A 264 -10.97 -20.26 -1.40
C LEU A 264 -12.05 -21.30 -1.74
N GLU A 265 -12.67 -21.23 -2.94
CA GLU A 265 -13.61 -22.25 -3.42
C GLU A 265 -12.97 -23.64 -3.46
N ALA A 266 -11.69 -23.72 -3.87
CA ALA A 266 -10.96 -24.98 -3.93
C ALA A 266 -10.68 -25.60 -2.54
N ARG A 267 -10.67 -24.80 -1.48
CA ARG A 267 -10.51 -25.30 -0.09
C ARG A 267 -11.72 -26.09 0.38
N ARG A 268 -12.91 -25.84 -0.18
CA ARG A 268 -14.19 -26.49 0.21
C ARG A 268 -14.49 -26.34 1.70
N ASP A 269 -14.19 -25.19 2.26
CA ASP A 269 -14.47 -24.83 3.64
C ASP A 269 -15.74 -23.98 3.69
N ASP A 270 -16.76 -24.47 4.38
CA ASP A 270 -18.08 -23.84 4.45
C ASP A 270 -18.03 -22.47 5.15
N ASP A 271 -17.03 -22.22 6.00
CA ASP A 271 -16.84 -20.95 6.68
C ASP A 271 -16.58 -19.79 5.68
N PHE A 272 -16.07 -20.09 4.49
CA PHE A 272 -15.85 -19.09 3.45
C PHE A 272 -17.03 -18.88 2.50
N SER A 273 -18.16 -19.56 2.67
CA SER A 273 -19.29 -19.51 1.72
C SER A 273 -19.80 -18.08 1.47
N GLU A 274 -19.94 -17.26 2.53
CA GLU A 274 -20.35 -15.85 2.40
C GLU A 274 -19.25 -14.96 1.78
N TYR A 275 -17.99 -15.24 2.05
CA TYR A 275 -16.88 -14.53 1.39
C TYR A 275 -16.88 -14.83 -0.11
N LEU A 276 -17.04 -16.09 -0.51
CA LEU A 276 -17.12 -16.51 -1.91
C LEU A 276 -18.23 -15.77 -2.65
N ARG A 277 -19.43 -15.74 -2.08
CA ARG A 277 -20.58 -15.04 -2.67
C ARG A 277 -20.27 -13.54 -2.86
N ARG A 278 -19.71 -12.89 -1.84
CA ARG A 278 -19.39 -11.46 -1.86
C ARG A 278 -18.25 -11.12 -2.82
N MET A 279 -17.20 -11.96 -2.87
CA MET A 279 -16.09 -11.79 -3.82
C MET A 279 -16.57 -11.92 -5.27
N LEU A 280 -17.47 -12.85 -5.53
CA LEU A 280 -18.04 -13.06 -6.86
C LEU A 280 -18.92 -11.88 -7.28
N ASP A 281 -19.80 -11.40 -6.39
CA ASP A 281 -20.66 -10.23 -6.62
C ASP A 281 -19.82 -8.97 -6.90
N GLU A 282 -18.77 -8.74 -6.10
CA GLU A 282 -17.91 -7.57 -6.23
C GLU A 282 -17.01 -7.66 -7.47
N GLY A 283 -16.45 -8.84 -7.74
CA GLY A 283 -15.61 -9.05 -8.93
C GLY A 283 -16.38 -8.92 -10.24
N LEU A 284 -17.63 -9.42 -10.30
CA LEU A 284 -18.48 -9.27 -11.48
C LEU A 284 -18.95 -7.82 -11.68
N PHE A 285 -19.25 -7.09 -10.60
CA PHE A 285 -19.55 -5.65 -10.66
C PHE A 285 -18.43 -4.87 -11.37
N GLY A 286 -17.17 -5.15 -11.04
CA GLY A 286 -16.03 -4.54 -11.72
C GLY A 286 -15.83 -5.04 -13.15
N ALA A 287 -16.10 -6.32 -13.43
CA ALA A 287 -16.05 -6.86 -14.78
C ALA A 287 -17.09 -6.20 -15.70
N ASP A 288 -18.28 -5.90 -15.18
CA ASP A 288 -19.33 -5.17 -15.91
C ASP A 288 -18.86 -3.76 -16.28
N PHE A 289 -18.20 -3.06 -15.35
CA PHE A 289 -17.59 -1.77 -15.62
C PHE A 289 -16.54 -1.86 -16.74
N LEU A 290 -15.64 -2.85 -16.69
CA LEU A 290 -14.62 -3.04 -17.72
C LEU A 290 -15.22 -3.29 -19.11
N VAL A 291 -16.37 -3.97 -19.21
CA VAL A 291 -17.11 -4.13 -20.49
C VAL A 291 -17.62 -2.79 -21.00
N ARG A 292 -18.16 -1.95 -20.11
CA ARG A 292 -18.74 -0.64 -20.48
C ARG A 292 -17.70 0.32 -21.03
N ILE A 293 -16.51 0.35 -20.43
CA ILE A 293 -15.43 1.25 -20.85
C ILE A 293 -14.57 0.67 -21.99
N LYS A 294 -14.84 -0.57 -22.46
CA LYS A 294 -14.16 -1.15 -23.62
C LYS A 294 -14.66 -0.47 -24.90
N ARG A 295 -13.75 0.09 -25.66
CA ARG A 295 -14.08 0.73 -26.96
C ARG A 295 -14.44 -0.30 -28.01
N ARG A 296 -15.37 0.07 -28.89
CA ARG A 296 -15.87 -0.84 -29.93
C ARG A 296 -14.74 -1.41 -30.80
N ASP A 297 -13.87 -0.56 -31.32
CA ASP A 297 -12.80 -0.90 -32.27
C ASP A 297 -11.40 -0.60 -31.67
N GLY A 298 -11.25 -0.75 -30.36
CA GLY A 298 -10.04 -0.38 -29.64
C GLY A 298 -9.83 -1.17 -28.34
N SER A 299 -9.03 -0.60 -27.46
CA SER A 299 -8.77 -1.11 -26.12
C SER A 299 -9.85 -0.59 -25.13
N PHE A 300 -9.44 -0.06 -24.00
CA PHE A 300 -10.30 0.50 -22.95
C PHE A 300 -10.04 1.99 -22.81
N PHE A 301 -11.04 2.77 -22.40
CA PHE A 301 -10.76 4.11 -21.91
C PHE A 301 -9.92 4.01 -20.66
N GLU A 302 -8.81 4.76 -20.61
CA GLU A 302 -7.83 4.61 -19.55
C GLU A 302 -8.30 5.22 -18.22
N SER A 303 -9.09 6.30 -18.27
CA SER A 303 -9.51 6.97 -17.05
C SER A 303 -10.79 7.79 -17.23
N ILE A 304 -11.51 7.98 -16.13
CA ILE A 304 -12.62 8.90 -16.00
C ILE A 304 -12.31 9.85 -14.85
N THR A 305 -12.23 11.14 -15.10
CA THR A 305 -11.80 12.13 -14.11
C THR A 305 -12.72 13.34 -14.02
N ALA A 306 -12.77 13.97 -12.86
CA ALA A 306 -13.40 15.27 -12.72
C ALA A 306 -12.61 16.32 -13.52
N PRO A 307 -13.29 17.24 -14.21
CA PRO A 307 -12.67 18.18 -15.14
C PRO A 307 -11.98 19.38 -14.48
N GLY A 308 -11.13 19.15 -13.49
CA GLY A 308 -10.28 20.16 -12.90
C GLY A 308 -10.91 20.92 -11.73
N LYS A 309 -10.20 21.96 -11.28
CA LYS A 309 -10.57 22.77 -10.12
C LYS A 309 -11.91 23.49 -10.31
N ASP A 310 -12.69 23.58 -9.26
CA ASP A 310 -13.99 24.27 -9.20
C ASP A 310 -15.11 23.64 -10.04
N LYS A 311 -14.92 22.42 -10.55
CA LYS A 311 -15.97 21.63 -11.18
C LYS A 311 -16.62 20.69 -10.17
N LEU A 312 -17.87 20.33 -10.44
CA LEU A 312 -18.59 19.37 -9.62
C LEU A 312 -18.06 17.95 -9.87
N PRO A 313 -18.07 17.06 -8.88
CA PRO A 313 -17.64 15.69 -9.07
C PRO A 313 -18.34 14.95 -10.22
N GLN A 314 -19.60 15.30 -10.51
CA GLN A 314 -20.37 14.75 -11.62
C GLN A 314 -20.00 15.34 -13.00
N ASP A 315 -19.23 16.42 -13.07
CA ASP A 315 -18.73 16.98 -14.33
C ASP A 315 -17.51 16.21 -14.84
N ARG A 316 -17.60 14.90 -14.82
CA ARG A 316 -16.52 13.99 -15.16
C ARG A 316 -16.35 13.86 -16.66
N VAL A 317 -15.12 13.58 -17.07
CA VAL A 317 -14.74 13.39 -18.47
C VAL A 317 -13.88 12.17 -18.64
N ILE A 318 -13.85 11.60 -19.84
CA ILE A 318 -12.84 10.62 -20.20
C ILE A 318 -11.49 11.32 -20.20
N GLY A 319 -10.58 10.84 -19.35
CA GLY A 319 -9.26 11.43 -19.18
C GLY A 319 -8.27 10.97 -20.23
N ASN A 320 -7.34 11.87 -20.56
CA ASN A 320 -6.15 11.55 -21.34
C ASN A 320 -4.96 11.40 -20.38
N PRO A 321 -4.35 10.22 -20.25
CA PRO A 321 -3.28 9.94 -19.30
C PRO A 321 -2.03 10.79 -19.51
N ASN A 322 -1.80 11.23 -20.73
CA ASN A 322 -0.60 12.02 -21.07
C ASN A 322 -0.68 13.50 -20.68
N TRP A 323 -1.73 13.90 -19.98
CA TRP A 323 -1.99 15.33 -19.82
C TRP A 323 -1.24 15.98 -18.69
N ARG A 324 -0.40 15.40 -17.93
CA ARG A 324 0.09 16.30 -17.00
C ARG A 324 0.86 16.05 -15.82
N THR A 325 1.78 15.25 -15.63
CA THR A 325 2.76 15.46 -14.58
C THR A 325 3.98 16.14 -15.17
N GLN A 326 4.27 17.34 -14.67
CA GLN A 326 5.57 17.95 -14.90
C GLN A 326 6.56 17.13 -14.05
N ILE A 327 7.31 16.24 -14.69
CA ILE A 327 8.39 15.54 -14.01
C ILE A 327 9.56 16.52 -13.92
N LYS A 328 9.93 16.88 -12.69
CA LYS A 328 11.23 17.49 -12.45
C LYS A 328 12.27 16.41 -12.55
N LYS A 329 13.17 16.49 -13.52
CA LYS A 329 14.28 15.54 -13.65
C LYS A 329 15.26 15.62 -12.48
N SER A 330 15.37 16.78 -11.85
CA SER A 330 16.05 17.02 -10.57
C SER A 330 15.54 18.30 -9.94
N ALA A 331 15.91 18.58 -8.70
CA ALA A 331 15.56 19.85 -8.04
C ALA A 331 16.13 21.08 -8.79
N SER A 332 17.06 20.88 -9.72
CA SER A 332 17.72 21.91 -10.53
C SER A 332 17.24 21.97 -11.99
N ASP A 333 16.43 21.02 -12.45
CA ASP A 333 16.05 20.95 -13.84
C ASP A 333 14.75 21.70 -14.17
N SER A 334 14.76 22.33 -15.35
CA SER A 334 13.58 22.89 -15.95
C SER A 334 12.53 21.79 -16.23
N THR A 335 11.30 22.10 -15.96
CA THR A 335 10.14 21.25 -16.21
C THR A 335 10.08 20.79 -17.67
N GLU A 336 10.25 19.51 -17.94
CA GLU A 336 9.86 18.99 -19.25
C GLU A 336 8.35 18.95 -19.37
N HIS A 337 7.81 19.67 -20.33
CA HIS A 337 6.41 19.51 -20.74
C HIS A 337 6.35 18.22 -21.56
N LEU A 338 5.82 17.16 -20.97
CA LEU A 338 5.40 16.00 -21.75
C LEU A 338 4.26 16.44 -22.66
N GLN A 339 4.44 16.28 -23.96
CA GLN A 339 3.37 16.50 -24.92
C GLN A 339 2.22 15.52 -24.62
N SER A 340 1.00 16.01 -24.68
CA SER A 340 -0.17 15.13 -24.67
C SER A 340 -0.04 14.13 -25.81
N ALA A 341 -0.40 12.88 -25.58
CA ALA A 341 -0.53 11.94 -26.68
C ALA A 341 -1.53 12.53 -27.68
N GLU A 342 -1.05 12.82 -28.85
CA GLU A 342 -1.87 13.22 -29.97
C GLU A 342 -2.11 12.00 -30.84
N GLY A 343 -3.33 11.81 -31.30
CA GLY A 343 -3.62 10.73 -32.21
C GLY A 343 -4.92 9.98 -31.89
N PRO A 344 -5.26 8.98 -32.70
CA PRO A 344 -6.53 8.28 -32.58
C PRO A 344 -6.68 7.47 -31.28
N TYR A 345 -5.56 7.15 -30.60
CA TYR A 345 -5.52 6.30 -29.41
C TYR A 345 -5.18 7.06 -28.11
N ALA A 346 -5.23 8.40 -28.12
CA ALA A 346 -4.80 9.23 -26.99
C ALA A 346 -5.54 9.01 -25.66
N TYR A 347 -6.64 8.28 -25.68
CA TYR A 347 -7.48 7.99 -24.51
C TYR A 347 -7.60 6.48 -24.24
N GLU A 348 -6.76 5.67 -24.87
CA GLU A 348 -6.83 4.21 -24.79
C GLU A 348 -5.70 3.63 -23.96
N ALA A 349 -6.05 2.66 -23.12
CA ALA A 349 -5.10 1.91 -22.32
C ALA A 349 -4.26 0.96 -23.18
N SER A 350 -2.94 1.03 -23.05
CA SER A 350 -1.98 0.03 -23.52
C SER A 350 -2.01 -1.24 -22.64
N PHE A 351 -1.23 -2.27 -22.99
CA PHE A 351 -1.06 -3.42 -22.08
C PHE A 351 -0.66 -2.98 -20.68
N ARG A 352 0.40 -2.17 -20.55
CA ARG A 352 0.91 -1.71 -19.24
C ARG A 352 -0.01 -0.73 -18.51
N ALA A 353 -0.81 0.03 -19.25
CA ALA A 353 -1.70 1.04 -18.67
C ALA A 353 -3.05 0.46 -18.19
N GLY A 354 -3.11 -0.80 -17.83
CA GLY A 354 -4.29 -1.48 -17.32
C GLY A 354 -5.02 -2.36 -18.35
N GLY A 355 -4.75 -2.17 -19.64
CA GLY A 355 -5.42 -2.95 -20.69
C GLY A 355 -5.14 -4.45 -20.62
N GLY A 356 -3.89 -4.83 -20.31
CA GLY A 356 -3.53 -6.25 -20.18
C GLY A 356 -4.21 -6.92 -18.99
N MET A 357 -4.22 -6.27 -17.85
CA MET A 357 -4.89 -6.79 -16.65
C MET A 357 -6.42 -6.78 -16.82
N ALA A 358 -7.01 -5.79 -17.51
CA ALA A 358 -8.43 -5.77 -17.83
C ALA A 358 -8.84 -6.95 -18.71
N ILE A 359 -8.02 -7.30 -19.72
CA ILE A 359 -8.24 -8.50 -20.55
C ILE A 359 -8.17 -9.77 -19.67
N ALA A 360 -7.16 -9.88 -18.79
CA ALA A 360 -7.04 -11.03 -17.90
C ALA A 360 -8.25 -11.16 -16.95
N ALA A 361 -8.68 -10.05 -16.38
CA ALA A 361 -9.84 -9.98 -15.48
C ALA A 361 -11.14 -10.39 -16.20
N LEU A 362 -11.39 -9.88 -17.40
CA LEU A 362 -12.56 -10.24 -18.20
C LEU A 362 -12.54 -11.70 -18.68
N ALA A 363 -11.36 -12.19 -19.10
CA ALA A 363 -11.21 -13.59 -19.45
C ALA A 363 -11.49 -14.51 -18.26
N LEU A 364 -10.99 -14.17 -17.08
CA LEU A 364 -11.28 -14.88 -15.83
C LEU A 364 -12.78 -14.80 -15.47
N ALA A 365 -13.40 -13.61 -15.54
CA ALA A 365 -14.83 -13.41 -15.28
C ALA A 365 -15.71 -14.28 -16.18
N SER A 366 -15.30 -14.49 -17.43
CA SER A 366 -16.04 -15.36 -18.36
C SER A 366 -16.11 -16.83 -17.93
N THR A 367 -15.25 -17.26 -17.00
CA THR A 367 -15.22 -18.63 -16.48
C THR A 367 -15.94 -18.79 -15.13
N MET A 368 -16.51 -17.73 -14.58
CA MET A 368 -17.23 -17.77 -13.31
C MET A 368 -18.57 -18.51 -13.44
N PRO A 369 -19.12 -19.04 -12.33
CA PRO A 369 -20.33 -19.87 -12.39
C PRO A 369 -21.62 -19.10 -12.74
N ILE A 370 -21.64 -17.79 -12.56
CA ILE A 370 -22.79 -16.92 -12.80
C ILE A 370 -22.43 -15.75 -13.72
N ASP A 371 -23.44 -15.11 -14.28
CA ASP A 371 -23.33 -13.86 -15.03
C ASP A 371 -23.42 -12.65 -14.09
N GLY A 372 -22.83 -11.51 -14.47
CA GLY A 372 -23.11 -10.20 -13.87
C GLY A 372 -24.25 -9.50 -14.63
N ASP A 373 -24.11 -8.19 -14.87
CA ASP A 373 -25.03 -7.44 -15.75
C ASP A 373 -24.92 -7.93 -17.21
N PHE A 374 -23.75 -8.45 -17.59
CA PHE A 374 -23.52 -9.02 -18.90
C PHE A 374 -23.37 -10.55 -18.84
N PRO A 375 -23.85 -11.25 -19.87
CA PRO A 375 -23.54 -12.67 -20.04
C PRO A 375 -22.03 -12.92 -20.10
N ARG A 376 -21.54 -14.03 -19.54
CA ARG A 376 -20.13 -14.45 -19.56
C ARG A 376 -19.49 -14.42 -20.95
N ALA A 377 -20.27 -14.75 -21.99
CA ALA A 377 -19.82 -14.65 -23.37
C ALA A 377 -19.44 -13.22 -23.79
N THR A 378 -20.04 -12.20 -23.17
CA THR A 378 -19.70 -10.79 -23.43
C THR A 378 -18.36 -10.43 -22.83
N TYR A 379 -18.06 -10.88 -21.62
CA TYR A 379 -16.72 -10.70 -21.01
C TYR A 379 -15.63 -11.31 -21.90
N LEU A 380 -15.84 -12.56 -22.32
CA LEU A 380 -14.87 -13.25 -23.19
C LEU A 380 -14.68 -12.53 -24.53
N ARG A 381 -15.78 -12.08 -25.16
CA ARG A 381 -15.71 -11.33 -26.41
C ARG A 381 -14.94 -10.04 -26.23
N ALA A 382 -15.23 -9.24 -25.21
CA ALA A 382 -14.54 -7.99 -24.92
C ALA A 382 -13.03 -8.20 -24.68
N ALA A 383 -12.68 -9.24 -23.91
CA ALA A 383 -11.29 -9.62 -23.68
C ALA A 383 -10.55 -9.99 -24.97
N LYS A 384 -11.18 -10.80 -25.83
CA LYS A 384 -10.61 -11.24 -27.13
C LYS A 384 -10.38 -10.05 -28.07
N GLU A 385 -11.38 -9.20 -28.23
CA GLU A 385 -11.31 -8.02 -29.11
C GLU A 385 -10.20 -7.06 -28.65
N ALA A 386 -10.15 -6.73 -27.34
CA ALA A 386 -9.12 -5.87 -26.78
C ALA A 386 -7.70 -6.49 -26.91
N PHE A 387 -7.58 -7.80 -26.70
CA PHE A 387 -6.29 -8.49 -26.89
C PHE A 387 -5.81 -8.42 -28.33
N HIS A 388 -6.68 -8.67 -29.30
CA HIS A 388 -6.31 -8.59 -30.71
C HIS A 388 -5.89 -7.19 -31.12
N PHE A 389 -6.60 -6.17 -30.63
CA PHE A 389 -6.24 -4.78 -30.86
C PHE A 389 -4.85 -4.45 -30.25
N LEU A 390 -4.64 -4.73 -28.97
CA LEU A 390 -3.37 -4.43 -28.31
C LEU A 390 -2.19 -5.23 -28.84
N ASN A 391 -2.40 -6.47 -29.26
CA ASN A 391 -1.34 -7.28 -29.86
C ASN A 391 -0.77 -6.66 -31.16
N VAL A 392 -1.54 -5.77 -31.82
CA VAL A 392 -1.12 -5.05 -33.04
C VAL A 392 -0.66 -3.63 -32.71
N HIS A 393 -1.41 -2.91 -31.88
CA HIS A 393 -1.29 -1.44 -31.71
C HIS A 393 -0.63 -1.00 -30.40
N ASN A 394 -0.22 -1.92 -29.51
CA ASN A 394 0.26 -1.55 -28.18
C ASN A 394 1.32 -0.44 -28.20
N ARG A 395 2.29 -0.52 -29.13
CA ARG A 395 3.39 0.45 -29.22
C ARG A 395 2.92 1.86 -29.59
N GLU A 396 1.80 1.97 -30.29
CA GLU A 396 1.21 3.26 -30.68
C GLU A 396 0.53 3.97 -29.51
N LEU A 397 0.24 3.23 -28.43
CA LEU A 397 -0.37 3.73 -27.21
C LEU A 397 0.68 4.10 -26.13
N LEU A 398 1.94 3.79 -26.37
CA LEU A 398 3.00 4.03 -25.39
C LEU A 398 3.63 5.42 -25.57
N ASN A 399 3.82 6.12 -24.47
CA ASN A 399 4.42 7.45 -24.45
C ASN A 399 5.84 7.51 -25.04
N ASP A 400 6.59 6.41 -25.00
CA ASP A 400 7.94 6.25 -25.55
C ASP A 400 8.03 5.31 -26.77
N GLY A 401 6.90 4.72 -27.20
CA GLY A 401 6.84 3.76 -28.30
C GLY A 401 7.56 2.45 -28.06
N LYS A 402 8.01 2.17 -26.83
CA LYS A 402 8.82 1.00 -26.46
C LYS A 402 8.13 0.16 -25.39
N GLU A 403 7.98 -1.12 -25.66
CA GLU A 403 7.53 -2.08 -24.66
C GLU A 403 8.63 -2.33 -23.62
N ASN A 404 8.22 -2.54 -22.38
CA ASN A 404 9.09 -2.82 -21.24
C ASN A 404 8.54 -3.98 -20.40
N ILE A 405 9.09 -4.21 -19.20
CA ILE A 405 8.67 -5.32 -18.33
C ILE A 405 7.18 -5.27 -17.97
N LEU A 406 6.59 -4.05 -17.86
CA LEU A 406 5.17 -3.89 -17.54
C LEU A 406 4.29 -4.44 -18.68
N ASP A 407 4.66 -4.14 -19.91
CA ASP A 407 3.95 -4.70 -21.08
C ASP A 407 4.07 -6.21 -21.11
N ASP A 408 5.26 -6.77 -20.82
CA ASP A 408 5.48 -8.21 -20.86
C ASP A 408 4.62 -8.95 -19.84
N TYR A 409 4.62 -8.55 -18.55
CA TYR A 409 3.82 -9.25 -17.54
C TYR A 409 2.32 -9.01 -17.71
N CYS A 410 1.88 -7.81 -18.10
CA CYS A 410 0.46 -7.54 -18.35
C CYS A 410 -0.08 -8.30 -19.56
N ALA A 411 0.67 -8.35 -20.67
CA ALA A 411 0.29 -9.13 -21.83
C ALA A 411 0.36 -10.65 -21.58
N LEU A 412 1.30 -11.09 -20.71
CA LEU A 412 1.39 -12.48 -20.27
C LEU A 412 0.14 -12.90 -19.48
N MET A 413 -0.28 -12.06 -18.52
CA MET A 413 -1.52 -12.27 -17.76
C MET A 413 -2.73 -12.38 -18.69
N ALA A 414 -2.86 -11.43 -19.62
CA ALA A 414 -3.95 -11.41 -20.62
C ALA A 414 -4.00 -12.69 -21.44
N ALA A 415 -2.87 -13.09 -22.05
CA ALA A 415 -2.79 -14.26 -22.90
C ALA A 415 -3.03 -15.57 -22.11
N THR A 416 -2.53 -15.65 -20.89
CA THR A 416 -2.68 -16.82 -20.01
C THR A 416 -4.15 -17.04 -19.64
N GLU A 417 -4.86 -16.01 -19.18
CA GLU A 417 -6.26 -16.14 -18.81
C GLU A 417 -7.16 -16.37 -20.04
N LEU A 418 -6.85 -15.75 -21.19
CA LEU A 418 -7.56 -16.05 -22.46
C LEU A 418 -7.38 -17.51 -22.88
N TYR A 419 -6.16 -18.07 -22.77
CA TYR A 419 -5.96 -19.49 -23.06
C TYR A 419 -6.74 -20.39 -22.09
N ARG A 420 -6.76 -20.05 -20.80
CA ARG A 420 -7.56 -20.79 -19.81
C ARG A 420 -9.05 -20.82 -20.18
N ALA A 421 -9.57 -19.67 -20.59
CA ALA A 421 -10.99 -19.52 -20.93
C ALA A 421 -11.37 -20.17 -22.26
N THR A 422 -10.46 -20.21 -23.25
CA THR A 422 -10.79 -20.62 -24.61
C THR A 422 -10.18 -21.93 -25.06
N LYS A 423 -9.02 -22.30 -24.52
CA LYS A 423 -8.12 -23.38 -25.02
C LYS A 423 -7.63 -23.16 -26.45
N ASP A 424 -7.69 -21.93 -26.96
CA ASP A 424 -7.22 -21.58 -28.29
C ASP A 424 -5.69 -21.35 -28.26
N GLU A 425 -4.98 -22.11 -29.09
CA GLU A 425 -3.51 -22.13 -29.19
C GLU A 425 -2.90 -20.79 -29.60
N ILE A 426 -3.66 -19.87 -30.18
CA ILE A 426 -3.18 -18.52 -30.47
C ILE A 426 -2.78 -17.76 -29.20
N TYR A 427 -3.55 -17.93 -28.12
CA TYR A 427 -3.28 -17.30 -26.83
C TYR A 427 -2.15 -18.00 -26.08
N ARG A 428 -2.04 -19.34 -26.18
CA ARG A 428 -0.89 -20.05 -25.61
C ARG A 428 0.41 -19.60 -26.29
N SER A 429 0.42 -19.54 -27.62
CA SER A 429 1.58 -19.06 -28.36
C SER A 429 1.95 -17.60 -28.02
N ALA A 430 0.96 -16.75 -27.75
CA ALA A 430 1.20 -15.39 -27.27
C ALA A 430 1.78 -15.39 -25.85
N ALA A 431 1.24 -16.23 -24.94
CA ALA A 431 1.76 -16.39 -23.59
C ALA A 431 3.21 -16.90 -23.59
N ASP A 432 3.52 -17.91 -24.42
CA ASP A 432 4.88 -18.45 -24.58
C ASP A 432 5.88 -17.36 -24.99
N ARG A 433 5.52 -16.49 -25.95
CA ARG A 433 6.37 -15.38 -26.38
C ARG A 433 6.59 -14.37 -25.27
N ARG A 434 5.53 -13.95 -24.55
CA ARG A 434 5.61 -12.98 -23.47
C ARG A 434 6.36 -13.53 -22.26
N ALA A 435 6.15 -14.80 -21.90
CA ALA A 435 6.92 -15.47 -20.86
C ALA A 435 8.40 -15.55 -21.20
N THR A 436 8.76 -15.86 -22.45
CA THR A 436 10.15 -15.87 -22.92
C THR A 436 10.77 -14.48 -22.82
N SER A 437 10.08 -13.43 -23.25
CA SER A 437 10.51 -12.04 -23.12
C SER A 437 10.74 -11.65 -21.64
N LEU A 438 9.76 -11.95 -20.80
CA LEU A 438 9.85 -11.63 -19.36
C LEU A 438 11.01 -12.38 -18.67
N MET A 439 11.16 -13.67 -18.92
CA MET A 439 12.29 -14.46 -18.36
C MET A 439 13.67 -13.91 -18.80
N ALA A 440 13.77 -13.40 -20.01
CA ALA A 440 15.01 -12.79 -20.53
C ALA A 440 15.36 -11.44 -19.86
N ARG A 441 14.41 -10.87 -19.08
CA ARG A 441 14.66 -9.65 -18.30
C ARG A 441 15.38 -9.91 -16.98
N LEU A 442 15.50 -11.16 -16.54
CA LEU A 442 16.33 -11.47 -15.38
C LEU A 442 17.79 -11.24 -15.73
N ALA A 443 18.42 -10.25 -15.11
CA ALA A 443 19.70 -9.68 -15.54
C ALA A 443 20.75 -9.77 -14.44
N THR A 444 21.99 -9.58 -14.89
CA THR A 444 23.16 -9.42 -14.03
C THR A 444 23.95 -8.21 -14.53
N THR A 445 24.20 -7.23 -13.65
CA THR A 445 24.98 -6.04 -13.99
C THR A 445 25.80 -5.60 -12.78
N GLY A 446 27.11 -5.52 -12.94
CA GLY A 446 28.01 -5.13 -11.85
C GLY A 446 27.96 -6.10 -10.68
N ALA A 447 27.63 -5.58 -9.49
CA ALA A 447 27.52 -6.36 -8.26
C ALA A 447 26.16 -7.05 -8.07
N PHE A 448 25.18 -6.73 -8.91
CA PHE A 448 23.81 -7.24 -8.76
C PHE A 448 23.53 -8.37 -9.76
N HIS A 449 23.04 -9.49 -9.25
CA HIS A 449 22.77 -10.70 -10.01
C HIS A 449 21.33 -11.11 -9.84
N ASP A 450 20.67 -11.52 -10.95
CA ASP A 450 19.33 -12.10 -10.92
C ASP A 450 18.20 -11.13 -10.51
N TYR A 451 18.38 -9.84 -10.80
CA TYR A 451 17.35 -8.83 -10.64
C TYR A 451 16.52 -8.64 -11.92
N TRP A 452 15.29 -8.19 -11.77
CA TRP A 452 14.45 -7.83 -12.91
C TRP A 452 14.90 -6.51 -13.53
N ARG A 453 15.19 -6.55 -14.82
CA ARG A 453 15.51 -5.39 -15.64
C ARG A 453 14.22 -4.80 -16.23
N ALA A 454 14.01 -3.50 -16.06
CA ALA A 454 12.78 -2.84 -16.50
C ALA A 454 12.70 -2.67 -18.03
N ASP A 455 13.81 -2.33 -18.66
CA ASP A 455 13.91 -2.00 -20.10
C ASP A 455 15.05 -2.80 -20.77
N ASP A 456 15.47 -2.36 -21.96
CA ASP A 456 16.58 -3.00 -22.69
C ASP A 456 17.96 -2.56 -22.16
N GLY A 457 18.00 -1.55 -21.27
CA GLY A 457 19.20 -1.11 -20.58
C GLY A 457 19.47 -1.90 -19.30
N SER A 458 20.11 -1.27 -18.32
CA SER A 458 20.42 -1.84 -17.01
C SER A 458 19.50 -1.36 -15.88
N ARG A 459 18.46 -0.57 -16.19
CA ARG A 459 17.54 -0.05 -15.20
C ARG A 459 16.86 -1.21 -14.46
N PRO A 460 16.99 -1.30 -13.11
CA PRO A 460 16.25 -2.28 -12.35
C PRO A 460 14.75 -1.99 -12.43
N TYR A 461 13.96 -3.04 -12.34
CA TYR A 461 12.53 -2.92 -12.13
C TYR A 461 12.26 -2.72 -10.65
N PHE A 462 11.70 -1.59 -10.31
CA PHE A 462 11.14 -1.28 -9.00
C PHE A 462 9.80 -0.59 -9.19
N HIS A 463 8.83 -0.94 -8.36
CA HIS A 463 7.46 -0.52 -8.55
C HIS A 463 6.76 -0.37 -7.20
N PRO A 464 6.10 0.75 -6.88
CA PRO A 464 5.52 0.99 -5.56
C PRO A 464 4.22 0.23 -5.30
N SER A 465 3.70 -0.51 -6.30
CA SER A 465 2.49 -1.33 -6.20
C SER A 465 2.73 -2.79 -6.61
N ASP A 466 3.10 -3.03 -7.87
CA ASP A 466 2.97 -4.34 -8.51
C ASP A 466 4.30 -5.08 -8.64
N ALA A 467 5.22 -4.90 -7.68
CA ALA A 467 6.57 -5.50 -7.73
C ALA A 467 6.57 -7.03 -7.81
N GLY A 468 5.53 -7.69 -7.30
CA GLY A 468 5.36 -9.14 -7.39
C GLY A 468 4.84 -9.64 -8.75
N LEU A 469 4.31 -8.76 -9.62
CA LEU A 469 3.65 -9.18 -10.88
C LEU A 469 4.55 -9.94 -11.85
N PRO A 470 5.84 -9.66 -12.00
CA PRO A 470 6.69 -10.50 -12.84
C PRO A 470 6.67 -11.97 -12.43
N VAL A 471 6.77 -12.24 -11.12
CA VAL A 471 6.72 -13.61 -10.57
C VAL A 471 5.31 -14.19 -10.66
N VAL A 472 4.27 -13.44 -10.25
CA VAL A 472 2.87 -13.88 -10.30
C VAL A 472 2.47 -14.26 -11.72
N SER A 473 2.79 -13.43 -12.72
CA SER A 473 2.45 -13.71 -14.12
C SER A 473 3.12 -14.97 -14.67
N LEU A 474 4.38 -15.22 -14.30
CA LEU A 474 5.09 -16.45 -14.66
C LEU A 474 4.51 -17.68 -13.97
N LEU A 475 4.10 -17.57 -12.69
CA LEU A 475 3.43 -18.65 -11.97
C LEU A 475 2.08 -19.01 -12.58
N GLU A 476 1.31 -17.99 -12.98
CA GLU A 476 0.05 -18.19 -13.70
C GLU A 476 0.30 -18.87 -15.06
N TYR A 477 1.29 -18.41 -15.80
CA TYR A 477 1.67 -19.03 -17.07
C TYR A 477 2.15 -20.47 -16.89
N ALA A 478 2.91 -20.79 -15.84
CA ALA A 478 3.42 -22.14 -15.60
C ALA A 478 2.31 -23.21 -15.57
N GLN A 479 1.09 -22.85 -15.18
CA GLN A 479 -0.04 -23.78 -15.11
C GLN A 479 -0.54 -24.22 -16.51
N ILE A 480 -0.19 -23.47 -17.57
CA ILE A 480 -0.56 -23.77 -18.95
C ILE A 480 0.64 -24.16 -19.83
N ALA A 481 1.83 -23.99 -19.30
CA ALA A 481 3.10 -24.15 -20.01
C ALA A 481 3.45 -25.63 -20.22
N THR A 482 4.28 -25.89 -21.22
CA THR A 482 4.87 -27.23 -21.41
C THR A 482 5.81 -27.59 -20.24
N PRO A 483 6.08 -28.89 -19.97
CA PRO A 483 7.01 -29.29 -18.90
C PRO A 483 8.41 -28.66 -19.01
N ILE A 484 8.89 -28.41 -20.23
CA ILE A 484 10.18 -27.75 -20.46
C ILE A 484 10.09 -26.27 -20.02
N ALA A 485 9.06 -25.56 -20.42
CA ALA A 485 8.83 -24.17 -20.04
C ALA A 485 8.60 -24.03 -18.53
N GLN A 486 7.85 -24.94 -17.90
CA GLN A 486 7.65 -24.98 -16.46
C GLN A 486 8.99 -25.06 -15.70
N LYS A 487 9.92 -25.90 -16.16
CA LYS A 487 11.26 -26.00 -15.56
C LYS A 487 12.05 -24.69 -15.70
N GLN A 488 11.95 -24.03 -16.87
CA GLN A 488 12.61 -22.74 -17.09
C GLN A 488 12.01 -21.64 -16.17
N VAL A 489 10.69 -21.55 -16.11
CA VAL A 489 9.96 -20.63 -15.23
C VAL A 489 10.38 -20.82 -13.79
N ARG A 490 10.36 -22.09 -13.28
CA ARG A 490 10.79 -22.40 -11.92
C ARG A 490 12.20 -21.89 -11.63
N ALA A 491 13.16 -22.12 -12.54
CA ALA A 491 14.55 -21.69 -12.35
C ALA A 491 14.69 -20.15 -12.33
N VAL A 492 13.92 -19.44 -13.14
CA VAL A 492 13.91 -17.97 -13.17
C VAL A 492 13.29 -17.42 -11.88
N ILE A 493 12.14 -17.96 -11.45
CA ILE A 493 11.48 -17.56 -10.21
C ILE A 493 12.38 -17.82 -9.00
N GLU A 494 13.03 -18.98 -8.92
CA GLU A 494 13.96 -19.29 -7.84
C GLU A 494 15.06 -18.23 -7.73
N ARG A 495 15.71 -17.91 -8.84
CA ARG A 495 16.81 -16.94 -8.88
C ARG A 495 16.33 -15.54 -8.47
N SER A 496 15.20 -15.08 -9.00
CA SER A 496 14.67 -13.75 -8.68
C SER A 496 14.25 -13.64 -7.21
N LEU A 497 13.59 -14.66 -6.64
CA LEU A 497 13.16 -14.62 -5.24
C LEU A 497 14.32 -14.79 -4.26
N ARG A 498 15.36 -15.56 -4.61
CA ARG A 498 16.61 -15.59 -3.83
C ARG A 498 17.30 -14.23 -3.83
N PHE A 499 17.27 -13.49 -4.95
CA PHE A 499 17.77 -12.13 -5.01
C PHE A 499 16.99 -11.20 -4.08
N GLU A 500 15.64 -11.23 -4.10
CA GLU A 500 14.79 -10.39 -3.24
C GLU A 500 15.05 -10.67 -1.74
N ILE A 501 15.17 -11.94 -1.35
CA ILE A 501 15.47 -12.32 0.03
C ILE A 501 16.89 -11.87 0.43
N ALA A 502 17.87 -12.06 -0.45
CA ALA A 502 19.25 -11.63 -0.20
C ALA A 502 19.35 -10.11 -0.06
N MET A 503 18.70 -9.36 -0.94
CA MET A 503 18.60 -7.89 -0.89
C MET A 503 17.96 -7.42 0.43
N THR A 504 16.88 -8.08 0.85
CA THR A 504 16.17 -7.77 2.09
C THR A 504 17.03 -8.01 3.32
N SER A 505 17.93 -8.98 3.26
CA SER A 505 18.83 -9.41 4.36
C SER A 505 20.22 -8.79 4.30
N GLU A 506 20.53 -7.95 3.33
CA GLU A 506 21.87 -7.38 3.09
C GLU A 506 22.28 -6.39 4.20
N VAL A 507 21.30 -5.81 4.90
CA VAL A 507 21.51 -4.89 6.03
C VAL A 507 20.76 -5.41 7.25
N ASN A 508 21.05 -4.82 8.42
CA ASN A 508 20.22 -5.09 9.59
C ASN A 508 18.79 -4.64 9.36
N ASN A 509 17.87 -5.59 9.35
CA ASN A 509 16.46 -5.39 9.00
C ASN A 509 15.60 -6.35 9.84
N PRO A 510 15.38 -6.06 11.12
CA PRO A 510 14.69 -6.98 12.02
C PRO A 510 13.21 -7.19 11.68
N PHE A 511 12.63 -6.30 10.89
CA PHE A 511 11.24 -6.40 10.44
C PHE A 511 11.07 -7.31 9.21
N GLY A 512 12.17 -7.65 8.51
CA GLY A 512 12.08 -8.32 7.22
C GLY A 512 11.39 -7.49 6.13
N TYR A 513 11.32 -6.16 6.30
CA TYR A 513 10.73 -5.26 5.29
C TYR A 513 11.42 -5.44 3.94
N ALA A 514 10.67 -5.75 2.91
CA ALA A 514 11.21 -6.02 1.58
C ALA A 514 11.97 -4.79 1.04
N ARG A 515 13.29 -4.94 0.86
CA ARG A 515 14.12 -3.91 0.21
C ARG A 515 14.05 -4.07 -1.30
N GLN A 516 14.47 -3.08 -2.03
CA GLN A 516 14.38 -3.03 -3.48
C GLN A 516 15.66 -2.45 -4.12
N LEU A 517 15.97 -2.90 -5.32
CA LEU A 517 17.03 -2.31 -6.14
C LEU A 517 16.43 -1.17 -6.96
N VAL A 518 16.95 0.03 -6.79
CA VAL A 518 16.42 1.26 -7.41
C VAL A 518 17.47 1.97 -8.25
N ARG A 519 17.00 2.79 -9.20
CA ARG A 519 17.83 3.73 -9.93
C ARG A 519 17.44 5.14 -9.54
N MET A 520 18.41 5.88 -9.02
CA MET A 520 18.26 7.28 -8.62
C MET A 520 18.27 8.21 -9.83
N GLY A 521 17.84 9.46 -9.65
CA GLY A 521 17.82 10.47 -10.71
C GLY A 521 19.20 10.78 -11.32
N ASP A 522 20.27 10.59 -10.57
CA ASP A 522 21.66 10.70 -11.05
C ASP A 522 22.14 9.48 -11.86
N GLY A 523 21.30 8.45 -11.98
CA GLY A 523 21.61 7.19 -12.65
C GLY A 523 22.25 6.12 -11.78
N THR A 524 22.55 6.41 -10.51
CA THR A 524 23.11 5.44 -9.57
C THR A 524 22.10 4.31 -9.29
N ILE A 525 22.58 3.07 -9.35
CA ILE A 525 21.80 1.88 -8.96
C ILE A 525 22.25 1.45 -7.58
N ARG A 526 21.30 1.37 -6.64
CA ARG A 526 21.53 0.96 -5.25
C ARG A 526 20.32 0.24 -4.66
N SER A 527 20.53 -0.47 -3.58
CA SER A 527 19.46 -0.98 -2.73
C SER A 527 18.85 0.12 -1.87
N ALA A 528 17.55 0.03 -1.58
CA ALA A 528 16.83 0.98 -0.73
C ALA A 528 15.71 0.28 0.04
N PHE A 529 15.34 0.84 1.20
CA PHE A 529 14.14 0.43 1.90
C PHE A 529 12.88 0.91 1.18
N PHE A 530 12.83 2.19 0.84
CA PHE A 530 11.64 2.84 0.30
C PHE A 530 11.83 3.29 -1.14
N PHE A 531 10.72 3.55 -1.81
CA PHE A 531 10.71 4.09 -3.16
C PHE A 531 11.35 5.49 -3.16
N PRO A 532 12.35 5.73 -4.02
CA PRO A 532 13.11 6.96 -3.97
C PRO A 532 12.34 8.17 -4.52
N HIS A 533 12.56 9.33 -3.93
CA HIS A 533 11.95 10.59 -4.33
C HIS A 533 12.48 11.14 -5.65
N ASP A 534 13.78 10.94 -5.90
CA ASP A 534 14.47 11.48 -7.07
C ASP A 534 14.65 10.40 -8.12
N THR A 535 13.57 10.12 -8.85
CA THR A 535 13.57 9.22 -10.00
C THR A 535 12.71 9.80 -11.11
N GLU A 536 12.72 9.16 -12.27
CA GLU A 536 11.82 9.48 -13.37
C GLU A 536 10.33 9.23 -13.03
N ALA A 537 10.05 8.49 -11.97
CA ALA A 537 8.70 8.28 -11.43
C ALA A 537 8.34 9.29 -10.33
N ALA A 538 9.22 10.23 -9.98
CA ALA A 538 8.91 11.28 -9.03
C ALA A 538 7.74 12.17 -9.56
N PRO A 539 6.88 12.68 -8.71
CA PRO A 539 6.98 12.84 -7.26
C PRO A 539 6.44 11.68 -6.41
N TRP A 540 6.42 10.47 -6.91
CA TRP A 540 5.83 9.33 -6.23
C TRP A 540 6.74 8.81 -5.12
N TRP A 541 6.48 9.16 -3.87
CA TRP A 541 7.22 8.73 -2.68
C TRP A 541 6.29 8.41 -1.51
N GLN A 542 5.15 7.85 -1.81
CA GLN A 542 4.19 7.44 -0.80
C GLN A 542 4.52 6.06 -0.25
N GLY A 543 3.77 5.62 0.74
CA GLY A 543 3.90 4.29 1.29
C GLY A 543 3.58 3.19 0.28
N GLU A 544 4.09 1.99 0.51
CA GLU A 544 4.19 0.93 -0.48
C GLU A 544 3.48 -0.36 -0.04
N ASN A 545 2.40 -0.27 0.72
CA ASN A 545 1.71 -1.47 1.19
C ASN A 545 1.22 -2.38 0.06
N ALA A 546 0.89 -1.83 -1.13
CA ALA A 546 0.59 -2.64 -2.31
C ALA A 546 1.79 -3.44 -2.80
N ARG A 547 2.99 -2.82 -2.83
CA ARG A 547 4.24 -3.52 -3.17
C ARG A 547 4.51 -4.67 -2.21
N LEU A 548 4.43 -4.41 -0.90
CA LEU A 548 4.66 -5.42 0.12
C LEU A 548 3.70 -6.60 -0.03
N ALA A 549 2.41 -6.32 -0.17
CA ALA A 549 1.39 -7.35 -0.36
C ALA A 549 1.54 -8.11 -1.69
N SER A 550 1.98 -7.44 -2.78
CA SER A 550 2.24 -8.10 -4.06
C SER A 550 3.43 -9.06 -4.00
N LEU A 551 4.47 -8.69 -3.25
CA LEU A 551 5.64 -9.55 -3.00
C LEU A 551 5.28 -10.73 -2.07
N ALA A 552 4.43 -10.49 -1.06
CA ALA A 552 3.89 -11.56 -0.22
C ALA A 552 3.10 -12.58 -1.05
N ALA A 553 2.23 -12.11 -1.97
CA ALA A 553 1.49 -12.97 -2.87
C ALA A 553 2.43 -13.78 -3.78
N ALA A 554 3.45 -13.14 -4.36
CA ALA A 554 4.43 -13.81 -5.22
C ALA A 554 5.20 -14.90 -4.46
N ALA A 555 5.64 -14.63 -3.23
CA ALA A 555 6.37 -15.59 -2.40
C ALA A 555 5.49 -16.78 -1.99
N ARG A 556 4.25 -16.55 -1.52
CA ARG A 556 3.29 -17.62 -1.17
C ARG A 556 2.92 -18.49 -2.37
N MET A 557 2.67 -17.89 -3.54
CA MET A 557 2.41 -18.66 -4.76
C MET A 557 3.61 -19.52 -5.19
N ALA A 558 4.83 -19.03 -4.96
CA ALA A 558 6.05 -19.75 -5.35
C ALA A 558 6.45 -20.85 -4.36
N ALA A 559 6.16 -20.70 -3.07
CA ALA A 559 6.60 -21.62 -2.02
C ALA A 559 6.30 -23.11 -2.31
N PRO A 560 5.11 -23.50 -2.82
CA PRO A 560 4.83 -24.89 -3.17
C PRO A 560 5.71 -25.49 -4.26
N LEU A 561 6.34 -24.67 -5.11
CA LEU A 561 7.25 -25.16 -6.15
C LEU A 561 8.55 -25.73 -5.56
N PHE A 562 8.89 -25.37 -4.33
CA PHE A 562 10.18 -25.67 -3.69
C PHE A 562 10.04 -26.67 -2.53
N ASP A 563 9.11 -27.63 -2.65
CA ASP A 563 8.87 -28.70 -1.70
C ASP A 563 10.11 -29.57 -1.41
N ASN A 564 11.04 -29.63 -2.36
CA ASN A 564 12.33 -30.32 -2.23
C ASN A 564 13.41 -29.46 -1.53
N ASP A 565 13.19 -28.15 -1.35
CA ASP A 565 14.06 -27.22 -0.60
C ASP A 565 13.24 -26.56 0.52
N ARG A 566 13.05 -27.33 1.59
CA ARG A 566 12.28 -26.88 2.76
C ARG A 566 12.82 -25.58 3.37
N SER A 567 14.14 -25.38 3.30
CA SER A 567 14.75 -24.13 3.80
C SER A 567 14.32 -22.94 2.99
N PHE A 568 14.35 -23.05 1.66
CA PHE A 568 13.92 -21.95 0.80
C PHE A 568 12.41 -21.74 0.84
N GLN A 569 11.64 -22.81 0.92
CA GLN A 569 10.19 -22.72 1.13
C GLN A 569 9.86 -21.93 2.40
N ALA A 570 10.51 -22.25 3.53
CA ALA A 570 10.32 -21.52 4.79
C ALA A 570 10.79 -20.06 4.70
N GLN A 571 11.86 -19.76 3.97
CA GLN A 571 12.29 -18.37 3.72
C GLN A 571 11.24 -17.59 2.95
N LEU A 572 10.60 -18.18 1.94
CA LEU A 572 9.53 -17.55 1.17
C LEU A 572 8.30 -17.25 2.04
N GLU A 573 7.89 -18.17 2.88
CA GLU A 573 6.77 -17.97 3.80
C GLU A 573 7.08 -16.89 4.85
N ASN A 574 8.29 -16.90 5.43
CA ASN A 574 8.72 -15.87 6.35
C ASN A 574 8.75 -14.49 5.67
N TYR A 575 9.30 -14.43 4.45
CA TYR A 575 9.33 -13.20 3.66
C TYR A 575 7.92 -12.66 3.40
N ALA A 576 6.98 -13.53 3.01
CA ALA A 576 5.58 -13.14 2.79
C ALA A 576 4.91 -12.66 4.09
N SER A 577 5.08 -13.41 5.17
CA SER A 577 4.47 -13.09 6.48
C SER A 577 5.02 -11.79 7.06
N ASP A 578 6.31 -11.51 6.91
CA ASP A 578 6.93 -10.26 7.38
C ASP A 578 6.28 -9.01 6.73
N GLN A 579 5.94 -9.10 5.43
CA GLN A 579 5.27 -7.98 4.74
C GLN A 579 3.85 -7.78 5.27
N LEU A 580 3.10 -8.85 5.52
CA LEU A 580 1.74 -8.77 6.05
C LEU A 580 1.75 -8.29 7.51
N HIS A 581 2.66 -8.79 8.33
CA HIS A 581 2.81 -8.34 9.72
C HIS A 581 3.17 -6.85 9.81
N TRP A 582 4.00 -6.33 8.88
CA TRP A 582 4.27 -4.90 8.80
C TRP A 582 3.00 -4.08 8.59
N ILE A 583 2.13 -4.52 7.70
CA ILE A 583 0.84 -3.86 7.43
C ILE A 583 -0.07 -3.92 8.67
N LEU A 584 -0.03 -5.01 9.42
CA LEU A 584 -0.95 -5.30 10.52
C LEU A 584 -0.44 -4.87 11.91
N GLY A 585 0.63 -4.06 11.99
CA GLY A 585 1.04 -3.44 13.25
C GLY A 585 2.46 -3.75 13.71
N ARG A 586 3.10 -4.85 13.23
CA ARG A 586 4.50 -5.13 13.55
C ARG A 586 5.43 -4.22 12.75
N ASN A 587 5.36 -2.92 13.04
CA ASN A 587 6.14 -1.87 12.43
C ASN A 587 6.61 -0.85 13.47
N PRO A 588 7.55 0.07 13.16
CA PRO A 588 8.14 0.97 14.15
C PRO A 588 7.18 1.96 14.81
N PHE A 589 5.94 2.07 14.34
CA PHE A 589 4.92 2.95 14.91
C PHE A 589 3.86 2.20 15.72
N ASP A 590 3.98 0.86 15.84
CA ASP A 590 2.96 0.05 16.53
C ASP A 590 1.54 0.35 16.03
N ALA A 591 1.37 0.40 14.72
CA ALA A 591 0.16 0.89 14.08
C ALA A 591 -0.31 -0.05 12.96
N SER A 592 -1.53 -0.55 13.07
CA SER A 592 -2.15 -1.29 11.97
C SER A 592 -2.57 -0.34 10.86
N MET A 593 -2.16 -0.66 9.65
CA MET A 593 -2.49 0.09 8.43
C MET A 593 -3.75 -0.43 7.74
N LEU A 594 -4.33 -1.51 8.25
CA LEU A 594 -5.65 -2.03 7.86
C LEU A 594 -6.71 -1.40 8.74
N MET A 595 -7.51 -0.52 8.16
CA MET A 595 -8.53 0.25 8.89
C MET A 595 -9.58 -0.67 9.52
N GLY A 596 -9.81 -0.45 10.81
CA GLY A 596 -10.78 -1.23 11.60
C GLY A 596 -10.25 -2.57 12.10
N SER A 597 -8.98 -2.89 11.90
CA SER A 597 -8.29 -4.05 12.48
C SER A 597 -7.08 -3.56 13.29
N GLY A 598 -6.85 -4.14 14.46
CA GLY A 598 -5.78 -3.70 15.37
C GLY A 598 -6.00 -2.27 15.92
N HIS A 599 -4.93 -1.61 16.29
CA HIS A 599 -4.95 -0.25 16.85
C HIS A 599 -3.96 0.67 16.13
N GLY A 600 -3.96 1.96 16.48
CA GLY A 600 -3.07 2.96 15.88
C GLY A 600 -3.43 3.28 14.42
N ASN A 601 -4.64 2.94 13.95
CA ASN A 601 -5.08 3.27 12.60
C ASN A 601 -4.99 4.78 12.37
N ALA A 602 -4.31 5.20 11.31
CA ALA A 602 -4.16 6.61 10.98
C ALA A 602 -5.50 7.22 10.53
N SER A 603 -5.74 8.46 10.93
CA SER A 603 -6.88 9.21 10.40
C SER A 603 -6.67 9.50 8.93
N TYR A 604 -7.67 9.16 8.09
CA TYR A 604 -7.60 9.44 6.67
C TYR A 604 -7.60 10.95 6.39
N MET A 605 -6.65 11.38 5.59
CA MET A 605 -6.58 12.75 5.11
C MET A 605 -6.36 12.77 3.59
N PHE A 606 -7.12 13.56 2.87
CA PHE A 606 -7.06 13.73 1.43
C PHE A 606 -7.02 15.21 1.09
N PHE A 607 -5.92 15.68 0.53
CA PHE A 607 -5.68 17.06 0.15
C PHE A 607 -6.16 18.09 1.18
N ARG A 608 -5.58 18.08 2.39
CA ARG A 608 -5.90 18.96 3.54
C ARG A 608 -7.33 18.82 4.05
N SER A 609 -8.00 17.74 3.76
CA SER A 609 -9.39 17.54 4.14
C SER A 609 -9.58 16.24 4.91
N TYR A 610 -10.19 16.32 6.09
CA TYR A 610 -10.69 15.19 6.85
C TYR A 610 -12.20 14.95 6.61
N LYS A 611 -12.71 15.33 5.45
CA LYS A 611 -14.12 15.17 5.08
C LYS A 611 -14.56 13.72 4.98
N TYR A 612 -13.62 12.86 4.66
CA TYR A 612 -13.89 11.46 4.42
C TYR A 612 -13.50 10.67 5.66
N THR A 613 -14.39 9.80 6.11
CA THR A 613 -14.10 8.87 7.18
C THR A 613 -13.29 7.71 6.63
N SER A 614 -12.34 7.23 7.42
CA SER A 614 -11.62 6.00 7.11
C SER A 614 -12.59 4.84 6.96
N ALA A 615 -12.50 4.13 5.84
CA ALA A 615 -13.39 3.01 5.56
C ALA A 615 -12.82 1.72 6.16
N PRO A 616 -13.59 0.96 6.96
CA PRO A 616 -13.15 -0.35 7.43
C PRO A 616 -12.75 -1.26 6.28
N GLY A 617 -11.62 -1.96 6.43
CA GLY A 617 -11.03 -2.82 5.41
C GLY A 617 -10.16 -2.11 4.37
N ALA A 618 -10.14 -0.77 4.38
CA ALA A 618 -9.17 -0.02 3.59
C ALA A 618 -7.76 -0.21 4.15
N ILE A 619 -6.78 -0.26 3.26
CA ILE A 619 -5.37 -0.22 3.63
C ILE A 619 -4.80 1.11 3.15
N ILE A 620 -4.13 1.82 4.05
CA ILE A 620 -3.49 3.08 3.72
C ILE A 620 -2.17 2.86 2.96
N ASN A 621 -1.66 3.92 2.33
CA ASN A 621 -0.35 3.87 1.65
C ASN A 621 0.74 3.30 2.56
N GLY A 622 0.80 3.75 3.81
CA GLY A 622 1.68 3.23 4.84
C GLY A 622 2.93 4.06 5.06
N ILE A 623 3.87 3.47 5.79
CA ILE A 623 5.12 4.09 6.18
C ILE A 623 5.98 4.33 4.93
N THR A 624 6.54 5.53 4.80
CA THR A 624 7.42 5.92 3.71
C THR A 624 8.66 6.65 4.21
N ALA A 625 9.58 6.94 3.31
CA ALA A 625 10.81 7.63 3.61
C ALA A 625 10.61 9.06 4.14
N ALA A 626 11.55 9.50 4.95
CA ALA A 626 11.68 10.90 5.32
C ALA A 626 12.03 11.77 4.11
N ILE A 627 11.55 13.01 4.11
CA ILE A 627 11.96 13.99 3.10
C ILE A 627 13.46 14.22 3.21
N GLY A 628 14.20 13.94 2.12
CA GLY A 628 15.65 14.10 2.05
C GLY A 628 16.47 12.90 2.58
N ASN A 629 15.83 11.80 2.94
CA ASN A 629 16.49 10.53 3.28
C ASN A 629 15.60 9.34 2.89
N GLU A 630 15.85 8.77 1.74
CA GLU A 630 15.00 7.71 1.16
C GLU A 630 15.12 6.35 1.87
N ASP A 631 16.13 6.15 2.70
CA ASP A 631 16.28 4.95 3.51
C ASP A 631 15.83 5.17 4.97
N GLY A 632 15.62 6.43 5.38
CA GLY A 632 15.23 6.80 6.73
C GLY A 632 13.72 6.94 6.92
N ILE A 633 13.26 6.75 8.14
CA ILE A 633 11.89 7.04 8.55
C ILE A 633 11.87 8.36 9.35
N ALA A 634 10.94 9.26 8.98
CA ALA A 634 10.78 10.55 9.66
C ALA A 634 9.96 10.40 10.95
N PHE A 635 10.52 9.77 11.98
CA PHE A 635 9.83 9.55 13.25
C PHE A 635 9.36 10.83 13.95
N ASN A 636 10.05 11.96 13.71
CA ASN A 636 9.71 13.25 14.34
C ASN A 636 8.49 13.92 13.68
N GLU A 637 8.12 13.53 12.51
CA GLU A 637 6.94 14.06 11.81
C GLU A 637 5.64 13.40 12.29
N GLY A 638 5.76 12.40 13.16
CA GLY A 638 4.64 11.61 13.64
C GLY A 638 4.10 10.68 12.58
N TYR A 639 3.37 9.65 13.01
CA TYR A 639 2.73 8.72 12.10
C TYR A 639 1.53 9.40 11.44
N ALA A 640 1.73 9.84 10.20
CA ALA A 640 0.66 10.20 9.27
C ALA A 640 -0.25 11.38 9.63
N VAL A 641 0.04 12.16 10.65
CA VAL A 641 -0.83 13.27 11.10
C VAL A 641 -0.01 14.51 11.44
N THR A 642 0.63 15.07 10.43
CA THR A 642 1.35 16.35 10.60
C THR A 642 0.45 17.56 10.40
N GLY A 643 -0.74 17.38 9.80
CA GLY A 643 -1.64 18.44 9.36
C GLY A 643 -1.18 19.15 8.11
N LYS A 644 -0.13 18.65 7.46
CA LYS A 644 0.38 19.16 6.19
C LYS A 644 -0.27 18.43 5.01
N ASP A 645 -0.17 19.03 3.84
CA ASP A 645 -0.75 18.48 2.60
C ASP A 645 -0.12 17.14 2.19
N GLU A 646 1.11 16.91 2.61
CA GLU A 646 1.87 15.70 2.32
C GLU A 646 1.41 14.47 3.12
N ASP A 647 0.54 14.60 4.10
CA ASP A 647 0.05 13.48 4.92
C ASP A 647 -0.64 12.38 4.09
N TRP A 648 -1.20 12.72 2.91
CA TRP A 648 -1.76 11.75 1.98
C TRP A 648 -0.77 10.64 1.59
N ARG A 649 0.53 10.92 1.59
CA ARG A 649 1.58 9.93 1.29
C ARG A 649 1.54 8.72 2.22
N TRP A 650 1.03 8.91 3.42
CA TRP A 650 0.89 7.87 4.45
C TRP A 650 -0.51 7.29 4.49
N THR A 651 -1.53 8.15 4.40
CA THR A 651 -2.89 7.87 4.84
C THR A 651 -3.90 7.65 3.73
N GLU A 652 -3.53 7.90 2.48
CA GLU A 652 -4.44 7.65 1.37
C GLU A 652 -4.79 6.15 1.29
N GLN A 653 -6.08 5.87 1.14
CA GLN A 653 -6.63 4.53 1.06
C GLN A 653 -6.85 4.17 -0.41
N TRP A 654 -5.87 3.51 -1.01
CA TRP A 654 -5.82 3.24 -2.44
C TRP A 654 -6.14 1.77 -2.76
N LEU A 655 -6.93 1.50 -3.81
CA LEU A 655 -7.43 0.17 -4.17
C LEU A 655 -6.37 -0.94 -4.26
N PRO A 656 -5.19 -0.73 -4.88
CA PRO A 656 -4.20 -1.78 -5.03
C PRO A 656 -3.69 -2.36 -3.71
N HIS A 657 -3.66 -1.58 -2.64
CA HIS A 657 -3.25 -2.08 -1.32
C HIS A 657 -4.18 -3.20 -0.85
N ALA A 658 -5.48 -2.94 -0.88
CA ALA A 658 -6.50 -3.89 -0.48
C ALA A 658 -6.59 -5.08 -1.45
N ALA A 659 -6.40 -4.86 -2.76
CA ALA A 659 -6.46 -5.91 -3.78
C ALA A 659 -5.33 -6.94 -3.61
N TRP A 660 -4.09 -6.47 -3.45
CA TRP A 660 -2.95 -7.35 -3.23
C TRP A 660 -2.99 -8.05 -1.87
N TYR A 661 -3.39 -7.31 -0.81
CA TYR A 661 -3.56 -7.90 0.51
C TYR A 661 -4.59 -9.03 0.49
N LEU A 662 -5.79 -8.77 -0.07
CA LEU A 662 -6.85 -9.77 -0.20
C LEU A 662 -6.34 -11.03 -0.92
N TYR A 663 -5.61 -10.87 -2.02
CA TYR A 663 -5.06 -12.01 -2.74
C TYR A 663 -3.99 -12.74 -1.93
N ALA A 664 -3.05 -12.02 -1.31
CA ALA A 664 -1.97 -12.61 -0.53
C ALA A 664 -2.46 -13.43 0.66
N VAL A 665 -3.49 -12.96 1.38
CA VAL A 665 -4.04 -13.71 2.52
C VAL A 665 -4.95 -14.85 2.10
N SER A 666 -5.55 -14.81 0.89
CA SER A 666 -6.35 -15.91 0.36
C SER A 666 -5.52 -17.11 -0.10
N LEU A 667 -4.23 -16.92 -0.35
CA LEU A 667 -3.35 -17.99 -0.82
C LEU A 667 -3.07 -19.01 0.29
N PRO A 668 -2.89 -20.31 -0.05
CA PRO A 668 -2.48 -21.33 0.93
C PRO A 668 -1.17 -20.93 1.60
N HIS A 669 -1.10 -21.16 2.91
CA HIS A 669 0.09 -20.95 3.75
C HIS A 669 0.15 -22.05 4.81
N PRO A 670 1.32 -22.27 5.49
CA PRO A 670 1.49 -23.31 6.52
C PRO A 670 0.55 -23.19 7.70
#